data_e355a8d19ad05a63cf83c3af92fea55b
#
_entry.id   e355a8d19ad05a63cf83c3af92fea55b
#
_cell.length_a   1.000
_cell.length_b   1.000
_cell.length_c   1.000
_cell.angle_alpha   90.00
_cell.angle_beta   90.00
_cell.angle_gamma   90.00
#
_symmetry.space_group_name_H-M   'P 1'
#
loop_
_entity.id
_entity.type
_entity.pdbx_description
1 polymer ?
#
loop_
_entity_poly.entity_id
_entity_poly.type
_entity_poly.pdbx_seq_one_letter_code
_entity_poly.pdbx_strand_id
1 'polypeptide(L)'
;MCGIAGFIDFWDRKRGDSIARGALLKDMCDVIRHRGPDDDGFLLKDGVALGMRRLSIIDLAGGAQPISGEDGSVTIVFNGEIYNFQELRPELEKRGHVFKTHSDTETIVHAYEEYGPACLNHLRGMFALAIWDDKKREAFIARDRVGKKPLYYTVTPGQTLVFGSEIKSILEHPDVKREMNLEALDAFLTLGYIPDPLSIFQNIHKLPPGHFLTFSNGRVHTEQYWDFKFEPAESRKPEDYLEELRELLNESVRLRLISDVPLGAFLSGGIDSSTVVALMARQMNQPVKTFSIGFHEDSYNELKYARLTAKKLGTDHHEFFVTPQICDIIDDLIWHFDEPFADPSAIPTFMVSKLARDHVTVALSGDGGDELFAGYTHYVVQQSRRTVSSLPKALREGVMRPLSYHLPHGAWGRNYLHNISLDPIDRYLDSLSYFTHLGRKALYTPEFMNALPSTDGVAQRFRDYGNRVKTSEPLDRFLYIDGKTYLPGDILTKVDRMSMATSLEVRVPLLDHKLIDFVTKVPASLKLAGTETKYLLKRVARDLIPAEILDRPKQGFGIPLEQWINRQLRDQIRDILNEPRTRQRGHVNYDYVDLILNEHHKGRRDHSQSLWSLLILELWHRRYLDPSPRNSEARESDALPVTV
;
A
#
# COMPACT_ATOMS: atom_id res chain seq x y z
N MET A 1 -0.71 -14.77 6.09
CA MET A 1 -0.48 -14.25 4.71
C MET A 1 0.71 -14.92 4.07
N CYS A 2 0.81 -14.89 2.75
CA CYS A 2 1.78 -15.68 2.01
C CYS A 2 2.59 -14.79 1.05
N GLY A 3 3.55 -15.38 0.36
CA GLY A 3 4.17 -14.83 -0.82
C GLY A 3 3.97 -15.78 -1.99
N ILE A 4 3.55 -15.28 -3.14
CA ILE A 4 3.42 -16.08 -4.36
C ILE A 4 4.42 -15.64 -5.41
N ALA A 5 4.88 -16.58 -6.22
CA ALA A 5 5.76 -16.34 -7.35
C ALA A 5 5.52 -17.38 -8.44
N GLY A 6 5.85 -17.05 -9.67
CA GLY A 6 5.74 -18.02 -10.75
C GLY A 6 6.12 -17.46 -12.10
N PHE A 7 6.26 -18.37 -13.05
CA PHE A 7 6.44 -18.01 -14.45
C PHE A 7 5.76 -19.03 -15.38
N ILE A 8 5.34 -18.55 -16.54
CA ILE A 8 4.60 -19.33 -17.52
C ILE A 8 5.16 -19.08 -18.90
N ASP A 9 5.63 -20.14 -19.54
CA ASP A 9 6.20 -20.12 -20.88
C ASP A 9 5.51 -21.18 -21.77
N PHE A 10 4.85 -20.76 -22.83
CA PHE A 10 4.18 -21.68 -23.76
C PHE A 10 5.08 -22.21 -24.87
N TRP A 11 6.21 -21.56 -25.11
CA TRP A 11 6.98 -21.74 -26.35
C TRP A 11 8.29 -22.48 -26.14
N ASP A 12 8.76 -22.57 -24.91
CA ASP A 12 10.09 -23.10 -24.63
C ASP A 12 10.09 -24.55 -24.15
N ARG A 13 9.56 -25.46 -24.97
CA ARG A 13 9.68 -26.92 -24.76
C ARG A 13 11.13 -27.41 -24.72
N LYS A 14 12.11 -26.56 -25.06
CA LYS A 14 13.55 -26.92 -25.14
C LYS A 14 14.42 -26.21 -24.10
N ARG A 15 13.91 -25.16 -23.43
CA ARG A 15 14.66 -24.43 -22.40
C ARG A 15 14.48 -25.07 -21.03
N GLY A 16 15.34 -26.01 -20.76
CA GLY A 16 15.65 -26.33 -19.40
C GLY A 16 15.09 -27.65 -18.92
N ASP A 17 15.99 -28.39 -18.41
CA ASP A 17 15.81 -29.42 -17.43
C ASP A 17 14.80 -28.95 -16.38
N SER A 18 13.83 -29.77 -16.04
CA SER A 18 12.85 -29.51 -14.97
C SER A 18 13.52 -29.15 -13.65
N ILE A 19 14.76 -29.60 -13.44
CA ILE A 19 15.63 -29.27 -12.31
C ILE A 19 15.97 -27.77 -12.31
N ALA A 20 16.40 -27.21 -13.45
CA ALA A 20 16.76 -25.79 -13.54
C ALA A 20 15.52 -24.87 -13.32
N ARG A 21 14.36 -25.26 -13.87
CA ARG A 21 13.08 -24.54 -13.64
C ARG A 21 12.66 -24.61 -12.18
N GLY A 22 12.80 -25.78 -11.54
CA GLY A 22 12.52 -25.95 -10.12
C GLY A 22 13.45 -25.12 -9.24
N ALA A 23 14.74 -25.06 -9.56
CA ALA A 23 15.71 -24.23 -8.85
C ALA A 23 15.36 -22.73 -8.97
N LEU A 24 15.07 -22.25 -10.18
CA LEU A 24 14.64 -20.87 -10.41
C LEU A 24 13.37 -20.51 -9.61
N LEU A 25 12.34 -21.37 -9.67
CA LEU A 25 11.11 -21.14 -8.90
C LEU A 25 11.39 -21.10 -7.40
N LYS A 26 12.28 -21.97 -6.92
CA LYS A 26 12.71 -21.98 -5.53
C LYS A 26 13.41 -20.67 -5.15
N ASP A 27 14.35 -20.19 -5.95
CA ASP A 27 15.05 -18.91 -5.71
C ASP A 27 14.04 -17.74 -5.67
N MET A 28 13.09 -17.70 -6.61
CA MET A 28 11.99 -16.71 -6.63
C MET A 28 11.14 -16.73 -5.35
N CYS A 29 10.93 -17.90 -4.74
CA CYS A 29 10.20 -18.04 -3.49
C CYS A 29 11.08 -17.77 -2.27
N ASP A 30 12.34 -18.18 -2.27
CA ASP A 30 13.25 -18.03 -1.14
C ASP A 30 13.50 -16.55 -0.80
N VAL A 31 13.62 -15.69 -1.80
CA VAL A 31 13.84 -14.25 -1.61
C VAL A 31 12.66 -13.55 -0.94
N ILE A 32 11.47 -14.17 -0.91
CA ILE A 32 10.26 -13.68 -0.22
C ILE A 32 9.86 -14.55 0.98
N ARG A 33 10.79 -15.33 1.54
CA ARG A 33 10.54 -16.23 2.68
C ARG A 33 9.98 -15.52 3.91
N HIS A 34 10.38 -14.26 4.14
CA HIS A 34 9.87 -13.44 5.24
C HIS A 34 8.33 -13.27 5.22
N ARG A 35 7.68 -13.38 4.06
CA ARG A 35 6.23 -13.31 3.94
C ARG A 35 5.52 -14.56 4.46
N GLY A 36 6.18 -15.70 4.37
CA GLY A 36 5.61 -16.98 4.79
C GLY A 36 6.71 -17.96 5.20
N PRO A 37 7.15 -17.91 6.47
CA PRO A 37 8.27 -18.72 6.96
C PRO A 37 7.87 -20.16 7.30
N ASP A 38 6.56 -20.45 7.42
CA ASP A 38 6.08 -21.69 8.03
C ASP A 38 6.14 -22.89 7.08
N ASP A 39 5.87 -22.65 5.77
CA ASP A 39 5.80 -23.72 4.76
C ASP A 39 6.10 -23.17 3.37
N ASP A 40 6.36 -24.05 2.41
CA ASP A 40 6.46 -23.75 0.98
C ASP A 40 5.76 -24.81 0.13
N GLY A 41 5.47 -24.44 -1.13
CA GLY A 41 4.91 -25.40 -2.06
C GLY A 41 5.09 -24.97 -3.50
N PHE A 42 5.26 -25.97 -4.37
CA PHE A 42 5.63 -25.78 -5.76
C PHE A 42 4.80 -26.66 -6.69
N LEU A 43 4.35 -26.08 -7.80
CA LEU A 43 3.81 -26.80 -8.95
C LEU A 43 4.75 -26.60 -10.14
N LEU A 44 5.24 -27.70 -10.69
CA LEU A 44 6.00 -27.71 -11.95
C LEU A 44 5.26 -28.60 -12.95
N LYS A 45 4.77 -28.00 -14.01
CA LYS A 45 4.16 -28.67 -15.18
C LYS A 45 4.82 -28.17 -16.45
N ASP A 46 4.49 -28.79 -17.58
CA ASP A 46 4.97 -28.34 -18.90
C ASP A 46 4.54 -26.90 -19.16
N GLY A 47 5.51 -25.99 -19.23
CA GLY A 47 5.29 -24.56 -19.44
C GLY A 47 4.78 -23.78 -18.20
N VAL A 48 4.65 -24.38 -17.01
CA VAL A 48 4.10 -23.72 -15.83
C VAL A 48 4.92 -23.98 -14.59
N ALA A 49 5.22 -22.92 -13.87
CA ALA A 49 5.88 -22.94 -12.57
C ALA A 49 5.14 -22.00 -11.61
N LEU A 50 4.49 -22.54 -10.59
CA LEU A 50 3.82 -21.79 -9.54
C LEU A 50 4.43 -22.17 -8.20
N GLY A 51 4.73 -21.17 -7.38
CA GLY A 51 5.32 -21.36 -6.07
C GLY A 51 4.75 -20.40 -5.04
N MET A 52 4.86 -20.78 -3.78
CA MET A 52 4.43 -19.95 -2.67
C MET A 52 5.25 -20.17 -1.41
N ARG A 53 5.24 -19.16 -0.55
CA ARG A 53 5.69 -19.17 0.84
C ARG A 53 4.49 -18.95 1.75
N ARG A 54 4.24 -19.83 2.71
CA ARG A 54 3.04 -19.87 3.53
C ARG A 54 3.31 -19.31 4.93
N LEU A 55 2.45 -18.39 5.36
CA LEU A 55 2.20 -18.09 6.76
C LEU A 55 0.85 -18.75 7.11
N SER A 56 0.88 -19.75 7.98
CA SER A 56 -0.28 -20.61 8.29
C SER A 56 -1.22 -19.90 9.25
N ILE A 57 -2.47 -19.63 8.83
CA ILE A 57 -3.47 -18.88 9.62
C ILE A 57 -4.79 -19.63 9.69
N ILE A 58 -5.31 -20.14 8.57
CA ILE A 58 -6.51 -20.96 8.50
C ILE A 58 -6.13 -22.33 7.97
N ASP A 59 -6.72 -23.37 8.57
CA ASP A 59 -6.47 -24.79 8.29
C ASP A 59 -4.96 -25.10 8.31
N LEU A 60 -4.37 -25.03 9.51
CA LEU A 60 -2.92 -25.16 9.72
C LEU A 60 -2.36 -26.45 9.12
N ALA A 61 -3.11 -27.55 9.20
CA ALA A 61 -2.68 -28.86 8.74
C ALA A 61 -3.07 -29.15 7.27
N GLY A 62 -4.27 -28.74 6.82
CA GLY A 62 -4.81 -29.10 5.52
C GLY A 62 -4.63 -28.03 4.43
N GLY A 63 -4.35 -26.77 4.80
CA GLY A 63 -4.30 -25.63 3.89
C GLY A 63 -2.98 -25.47 3.14
N ALA A 64 -2.14 -26.51 3.01
CA ALA A 64 -0.91 -26.46 2.22
C ALA A 64 -1.23 -26.16 0.73
N GLN A 65 -0.48 -25.25 0.14
CA GLN A 65 -0.65 -24.84 -1.25
C GLN A 65 0.57 -25.29 -2.08
N PRO A 66 0.44 -25.46 -3.42
CA PRO A 66 -0.72 -25.19 -4.29
C PRO A 66 -1.92 -26.14 -4.04
N ILE A 67 -3.15 -25.60 -4.14
CA ILE A 67 -4.39 -26.40 -4.02
C ILE A 67 -4.99 -26.61 -5.42
N SER A 68 -5.45 -27.85 -5.68
CA SER A 68 -6.10 -28.19 -6.94
C SER A 68 -7.56 -28.63 -6.73
N GLY A 69 -8.41 -28.36 -7.72
CA GLY A 69 -9.76 -28.87 -7.78
C GLY A 69 -9.85 -30.40 -7.83
N GLU A 70 -11.06 -30.93 -7.99
CA GLU A 70 -11.36 -32.38 -7.88
C GLU A 70 -10.58 -33.21 -8.88
N ASP A 71 -10.51 -32.74 -10.13
CA ASP A 71 -9.85 -33.45 -11.24
C ASP A 71 -8.39 -33.01 -11.48
N GLY A 72 -7.89 -32.03 -10.68
CA GLY A 72 -6.53 -31.52 -10.76
C GLY A 72 -6.25 -30.61 -11.95
N SER A 73 -7.27 -30.23 -12.73
CA SER A 73 -7.11 -29.36 -13.90
C SER A 73 -6.96 -27.88 -13.56
N VAL A 74 -7.51 -27.44 -12.44
CA VAL A 74 -7.41 -26.08 -11.93
C VAL A 74 -6.53 -26.09 -10.68
N THR A 75 -5.47 -25.29 -10.66
CA THR A 75 -4.55 -25.23 -9.51
C THR A 75 -4.26 -23.78 -9.16
N ILE A 76 -4.28 -23.45 -7.85
CA ILE A 76 -4.08 -22.10 -7.32
C ILE A 76 -2.85 -22.00 -6.43
N VAL A 77 -2.17 -20.83 -6.49
CA VAL A 77 -1.35 -20.25 -5.42
C VAL A 77 -1.98 -18.91 -5.00
N PHE A 78 -2.01 -18.66 -3.69
CA PHE A 78 -2.83 -17.60 -3.11
C PHE A 78 -2.10 -16.91 -1.95
N ASN A 79 -2.10 -15.59 -1.97
CA ASN A 79 -1.66 -14.73 -0.88
C ASN A 79 -2.84 -13.87 -0.44
N GLY A 80 -3.48 -14.22 0.65
CA GLY A 80 -4.63 -13.46 1.13
C GLY A 80 -5.47 -14.20 2.15
N GLU A 81 -6.73 -13.74 2.25
CA GLU A 81 -7.77 -14.27 3.13
C GLU A 81 -9.14 -14.00 2.53
N ILE A 82 -9.98 -15.02 2.37
CA ILE A 82 -11.37 -14.89 1.91
C ILE A 82 -12.31 -15.04 3.11
N TYR A 83 -12.76 -13.92 3.65
CA TYR A 83 -13.52 -13.87 4.90
C TYR A 83 -14.91 -14.52 4.85
N ASN A 84 -15.54 -14.63 3.67
CA ASN A 84 -16.84 -15.24 3.49
C ASN A 84 -16.79 -16.69 2.98
N PHE A 85 -15.66 -17.37 3.10
CA PHE A 85 -15.49 -18.75 2.61
C PHE A 85 -16.49 -19.72 3.25
N GLN A 86 -16.82 -19.52 4.54
CA GLN A 86 -17.80 -20.35 5.25
C GLN A 86 -19.23 -20.20 4.71
N GLU A 87 -19.55 -19.07 4.06
CA GLU A 87 -20.83 -18.81 3.41
C GLU A 87 -20.85 -19.41 1.99
N LEU A 88 -19.73 -19.30 1.26
CA LEU A 88 -19.61 -19.79 -0.11
C LEU A 88 -19.52 -21.31 -0.19
N ARG A 89 -18.84 -21.96 0.74
CA ARG A 89 -18.64 -23.41 0.74
C ARG A 89 -19.95 -24.21 0.63
N PRO A 90 -20.99 -24.01 1.46
CA PRO A 90 -22.24 -24.75 1.34
C PRO A 90 -22.98 -24.50 0.02
N GLU A 91 -22.78 -23.34 -0.60
CA GLU A 91 -23.34 -23.02 -1.90
C GLU A 91 -22.67 -23.84 -3.01
N LEU A 92 -21.34 -23.92 -2.99
CA LEU A 92 -20.54 -24.70 -3.95
C LEU A 92 -20.76 -26.22 -3.76
N GLU A 93 -20.85 -26.70 -2.51
CA GLU A 93 -21.18 -28.11 -2.21
C GLU A 93 -22.56 -28.51 -2.78
N LYS A 94 -23.58 -27.63 -2.70
CA LYS A 94 -24.89 -27.86 -3.32
C LYS A 94 -24.83 -27.93 -4.85
N ARG A 95 -23.81 -27.38 -5.48
CA ARG A 95 -23.57 -27.45 -6.93
C ARG A 95 -22.75 -28.67 -7.34
N GLY A 96 -22.31 -29.47 -6.35
CA GLY A 96 -21.63 -30.74 -6.58
C GLY A 96 -20.12 -30.72 -6.33
N HIS A 97 -19.56 -29.59 -5.90
CA HIS A 97 -18.15 -29.53 -5.56
C HIS A 97 -17.81 -30.27 -4.26
N VAL A 98 -16.67 -30.95 -4.24
CA VAL A 98 -16.22 -31.79 -3.12
C VAL A 98 -14.94 -31.20 -2.51
N PHE A 99 -15.08 -30.67 -1.33
CA PHE A 99 -13.95 -30.07 -0.58
C PHE A 99 -13.11 -31.13 0.13
N LYS A 100 -11.80 -31.00 0.03
CA LYS A 100 -10.80 -31.86 0.69
C LYS A 100 -10.18 -31.22 1.94
N THR A 101 -10.22 -29.88 2.01
CA THR A 101 -9.62 -29.07 3.07
C THR A 101 -10.68 -28.20 3.77
N HIS A 102 -10.28 -27.53 4.83
CA HIS A 102 -11.08 -26.47 5.47
C HIS A 102 -10.56 -25.07 5.14
N SER A 103 -9.63 -24.96 4.19
CA SER A 103 -9.02 -23.71 3.78
C SER A 103 -9.98 -22.84 2.97
N ASP A 104 -9.89 -21.55 3.16
CA ASP A 104 -10.53 -20.54 2.32
C ASP A 104 -9.99 -20.56 0.87
N THR A 105 -8.74 -21.00 0.68
CA THR A 105 -8.09 -21.12 -0.63
C THR A 105 -8.82 -22.12 -1.55
N GLU A 106 -9.27 -23.26 -1.04
CA GLU A 106 -10.01 -24.26 -1.83
C GLU A 106 -11.34 -23.71 -2.33
N THR A 107 -11.98 -22.83 -1.53
CA THR A 107 -13.21 -22.14 -1.95
C THR A 107 -13.01 -21.30 -3.21
N ILE A 108 -11.82 -20.72 -3.40
CA ILE A 108 -11.52 -19.95 -4.62
C ILE A 108 -11.43 -20.87 -5.84
N VAL A 109 -10.83 -22.05 -5.69
CA VAL A 109 -10.71 -23.04 -6.79
C VAL A 109 -12.09 -23.42 -7.30
N HIS A 110 -12.96 -23.86 -6.40
CA HIS A 110 -14.32 -24.27 -6.77
C HIS A 110 -15.19 -23.11 -7.28
N ALA A 111 -15.02 -21.91 -6.72
CA ALA A 111 -15.68 -20.72 -7.25
C ALA A 111 -15.20 -20.36 -8.67
N TYR A 112 -13.91 -20.58 -8.98
CA TYR A 112 -13.42 -20.38 -10.34
C TYR A 112 -13.90 -21.46 -11.31
N GLU A 113 -13.97 -22.72 -10.89
CA GLU A 113 -14.52 -23.81 -11.68
C GLU A 113 -15.99 -23.56 -12.05
N GLU A 114 -16.78 -23.02 -11.13
CA GLU A 114 -18.20 -22.74 -11.32
C GLU A 114 -18.46 -21.45 -12.12
N TYR A 115 -17.75 -20.35 -11.81
CA TYR A 115 -18.07 -19.01 -12.32
C TYR A 115 -17.01 -18.43 -13.27
N GLY A 116 -15.87 -19.11 -13.45
CA GLY A 116 -14.73 -18.54 -14.19
C GLY A 116 -14.23 -17.23 -13.54
N PRO A 117 -13.85 -16.23 -14.35
CA PRO A 117 -13.38 -14.94 -13.83
C PRO A 117 -14.42 -14.19 -12.95
N ALA A 118 -15.71 -14.45 -13.14
CA ALA A 118 -16.78 -13.86 -12.33
C ALA A 118 -16.76 -14.33 -10.86
N CYS A 119 -15.98 -15.35 -10.51
CA CYS A 119 -15.75 -15.77 -9.12
C CYS A 119 -15.33 -14.60 -8.23
N LEU A 120 -14.56 -13.61 -8.76
CA LEU A 120 -14.10 -12.42 -8.04
C LEU A 120 -15.25 -11.59 -7.45
N ASN A 121 -16.45 -11.64 -8.04
CA ASN A 121 -17.63 -10.93 -7.54
C ASN A 121 -18.20 -11.58 -6.27
N HIS A 122 -17.96 -12.87 -6.06
CA HIS A 122 -18.42 -13.63 -4.90
C HIS A 122 -17.43 -13.56 -3.73
N LEU A 123 -16.16 -13.25 -4.00
CA LEU A 123 -15.13 -13.23 -2.98
C LEU A 123 -15.18 -11.93 -2.13
N ARG A 124 -15.21 -12.06 -0.81
CA ARG A 124 -15.08 -10.97 0.15
C ARG A 124 -13.80 -11.17 0.95
N GLY A 125 -12.73 -10.47 0.54
CA GLY A 125 -11.41 -10.74 1.10
C GLY A 125 -10.36 -9.69 0.78
N MET A 126 -9.14 -10.06 1.03
CA MET A 126 -7.91 -9.40 0.59
C MET A 126 -7.06 -10.45 -0.12
N PHE A 127 -6.62 -10.19 -1.33
CA PHE A 127 -5.96 -11.23 -2.11
C PHE A 127 -5.08 -10.76 -3.27
N ALA A 128 -4.06 -11.56 -3.50
CA ALA A 128 -3.37 -11.73 -4.76
C ALA A 128 -3.35 -13.24 -5.07
N LEU A 129 -3.86 -13.65 -6.20
CA LEU A 129 -3.98 -15.06 -6.57
C LEU A 129 -3.49 -15.31 -8.00
N ALA A 130 -3.00 -16.52 -8.22
CA ALA A 130 -2.68 -17.03 -9.55
C ALA A 130 -3.24 -18.45 -9.70
N ILE A 131 -4.11 -18.64 -10.68
CA ILE A 131 -4.73 -19.90 -11.05
C ILE A 131 -4.17 -20.33 -12.39
N TRP A 132 -3.81 -21.59 -12.50
CA TRP A 132 -3.55 -22.27 -13.76
C TRP A 132 -4.71 -23.20 -14.11
N ASP A 133 -5.26 -23.03 -15.31
CA ASP A 133 -6.33 -23.89 -15.88
C ASP A 133 -5.73 -24.72 -17.02
N ASP A 134 -5.52 -26.02 -16.76
CA ASP A 134 -4.94 -26.95 -17.75
C ASP A 134 -5.84 -27.14 -18.97
N LYS A 135 -7.18 -27.09 -18.80
CA LYS A 135 -8.12 -27.29 -19.89
C LYS A 135 -8.13 -26.13 -20.86
N LYS A 136 -8.05 -24.90 -20.32
CA LYS A 136 -7.96 -23.67 -21.13
C LYS A 136 -6.55 -23.36 -21.57
N ARG A 137 -5.54 -23.95 -20.93
CA ARG A 137 -4.13 -23.56 -21.03
C ARG A 137 -3.95 -22.06 -20.81
N GLU A 138 -4.50 -21.58 -19.70
CA GLU A 138 -4.57 -20.18 -19.35
C GLU A 138 -4.18 -19.97 -17.89
N ALA A 139 -3.41 -18.92 -17.65
CA ALA A 139 -3.25 -18.39 -16.31
C ALA A 139 -4.28 -17.27 -16.07
N PHE A 140 -4.91 -17.33 -14.92
CA PHE A 140 -5.79 -16.29 -14.39
C PHE A 140 -5.17 -15.73 -13.11
N ILE A 141 -4.81 -14.44 -13.13
CA ILE A 141 -4.12 -13.77 -12.03
C ILE A 141 -4.95 -12.55 -11.61
N ALA A 142 -5.26 -12.42 -10.31
CA ALA A 142 -6.14 -11.36 -9.82
C ALA A 142 -5.63 -10.71 -8.54
N ARG A 143 -5.94 -9.41 -8.40
CA ARG A 143 -5.65 -8.60 -7.21
C ARG A 143 -6.94 -8.05 -6.62
N ASP A 144 -7.02 -8.00 -5.29
CA ASP A 144 -8.21 -7.53 -4.58
C ASP A 144 -8.63 -6.10 -4.94
N ARG A 145 -9.87 -5.77 -4.59
CA ARG A 145 -10.57 -4.55 -5.02
C ARG A 145 -9.82 -3.24 -4.75
N VAL A 146 -9.10 -3.15 -3.63
CA VAL A 146 -8.38 -1.92 -3.23
C VAL A 146 -6.85 -2.10 -3.16
N GLY A 147 -6.35 -3.31 -3.49
CA GLY A 147 -4.92 -3.60 -3.56
C GLY A 147 -4.25 -3.84 -2.21
N LYS A 148 -4.98 -4.46 -1.25
CA LYS A 148 -4.43 -4.84 0.05
C LYS A 148 -3.25 -5.78 -0.06
N LYS A 149 -3.26 -6.65 -1.09
CA LYS A 149 -2.15 -7.56 -1.38
C LYS A 149 -1.40 -7.10 -2.62
N PRO A 150 -0.05 -7.08 -2.56
CA PRO A 150 0.77 -6.69 -3.70
C PRO A 150 0.79 -7.80 -4.75
N LEU A 151 0.85 -7.37 -6.02
CA LEU A 151 1.02 -8.27 -7.16
C LEU A 151 1.69 -7.54 -8.32
N TYR A 152 2.82 -8.08 -8.74
CA TYR A 152 3.63 -7.55 -9.84
C TYR A 152 3.73 -8.59 -10.95
N TYR A 153 3.90 -8.12 -12.19
CA TYR A 153 4.13 -8.99 -13.33
C TYR A 153 4.97 -8.33 -14.41
N THR A 154 5.57 -9.16 -15.24
CA THR A 154 6.24 -8.75 -16.48
C THR A 154 6.06 -9.81 -17.53
N VAL A 155 6.20 -9.42 -18.81
CA VAL A 155 6.33 -10.36 -19.93
C VAL A 155 7.70 -10.17 -20.54
N THR A 156 8.51 -11.19 -20.51
CA THR A 156 9.87 -11.15 -21.06
C THR A 156 9.85 -11.10 -22.59
N PRO A 157 10.95 -10.69 -23.26
CA PRO A 157 11.08 -10.76 -24.71
C PRO A 157 10.82 -12.16 -25.28
N GLY A 158 11.07 -13.22 -24.48
CA GLY A 158 10.77 -14.62 -24.81
C GLY A 158 9.29 -15.00 -24.63
N GLN A 159 8.39 -14.04 -24.38
CA GLN A 159 6.96 -14.25 -24.14
C GLN A 159 6.66 -15.11 -22.90
N THR A 160 7.53 -15.11 -21.91
CA THR A 160 7.31 -15.70 -20.60
C THR A 160 6.63 -14.68 -19.70
N LEU A 161 5.46 -15.02 -19.13
CA LEU A 161 4.88 -14.26 -18.03
C LEU A 161 5.62 -14.62 -16.75
N VAL A 162 6.14 -13.62 -16.04
CA VAL A 162 6.75 -13.75 -14.71
C VAL A 162 5.94 -12.89 -13.74
N PHE A 163 5.58 -13.43 -12.57
CA PHE A 163 4.82 -12.70 -11.57
C PHE A 163 5.28 -13.00 -10.15
N GLY A 164 4.96 -12.10 -9.23
CA GLY A 164 5.30 -12.29 -7.82
C GLY A 164 4.64 -11.26 -6.90
N SER A 165 4.57 -11.60 -5.63
CA SER A 165 4.11 -10.68 -4.57
C SER A 165 5.06 -9.51 -4.37
N GLU A 166 6.35 -9.68 -4.68
CA GLU A 166 7.39 -8.67 -4.54
C GLU A 166 8.28 -8.63 -5.78
N ILE A 167 8.78 -7.43 -6.12
CA ILE A 167 9.59 -7.24 -7.34
C ILE A 167 10.87 -8.06 -7.28
N LYS A 168 11.52 -8.17 -6.08
CA LYS A 168 12.74 -8.97 -5.91
C LYS A 168 12.57 -10.42 -6.38
N SER A 169 11.39 -11.00 -6.21
CA SER A 169 11.06 -12.34 -6.70
C SER A 169 11.10 -12.43 -8.24
N ILE A 170 10.56 -11.41 -8.91
CA ILE A 170 10.59 -11.31 -10.39
C ILE A 170 12.01 -11.08 -10.90
N LEU A 171 12.83 -10.32 -10.16
CA LEU A 171 14.22 -10.02 -10.52
C LEU A 171 15.17 -11.23 -10.43
N GLU A 172 14.75 -12.33 -9.81
CA GLU A 172 15.49 -13.60 -9.86
C GLU A 172 15.40 -14.28 -11.24
N HIS A 173 14.38 -13.95 -12.05
CA HIS A 173 14.26 -14.51 -13.39
C HIS A 173 15.32 -13.91 -14.33
N PRO A 174 16.17 -14.73 -14.99
CA PRO A 174 17.35 -14.26 -15.73
C PRO A 174 17.03 -13.36 -16.94
N ASP A 175 15.84 -13.48 -17.52
CA ASP A 175 15.43 -12.68 -18.67
C ASP A 175 14.80 -11.32 -18.26
N VAL A 176 14.68 -11.04 -16.96
CA VAL A 176 14.14 -9.77 -16.43
C VAL A 176 15.28 -8.78 -16.22
N LYS A 177 15.21 -7.65 -16.92
CA LYS A 177 16.22 -6.60 -16.82
C LYS A 177 15.91 -5.58 -15.72
N ARG A 178 16.97 -5.09 -15.08
CA ARG A 178 16.92 -4.04 -14.06
C ARG A 178 17.10 -2.65 -14.69
N GLU A 179 16.19 -2.26 -15.56
CA GLU A 179 16.20 -0.95 -16.21
C GLU A 179 15.22 -0.02 -15.50
N MET A 180 15.70 1.19 -15.12
CA MET A 180 14.88 2.14 -14.36
C MET A 180 13.82 2.81 -15.23
N ASN A 181 12.60 2.94 -14.70
CA ASN A 181 11.49 3.66 -15.29
C ASN A 181 11.53 5.14 -14.87
N LEU A 182 11.83 6.01 -15.80
CA LEU A 182 11.96 7.45 -15.52
C LEU A 182 10.63 8.11 -15.15
N GLU A 183 9.49 7.65 -15.70
CA GLU A 183 8.16 8.13 -15.30
C GLU A 183 7.86 7.75 -13.84
N ALA A 184 8.25 6.56 -13.42
CA ALA A 184 8.12 6.13 -12.03
C ALA A 184 9.04 6.91 -11.10
N LEU A 185 10.24 7.28 -11.55
CA LEU A 185 11.13 8.15 -10.79
C LEU A 185 10.54 9.57 -10.60
N ASP A 186 9.95 10.17 -11.66
CA ASP A 186 9.21 11.44 -11.52
C ASP A 186 8.04 11.32 -10.55
N ALA A 187 7.29 10.21 -10.60
CA ALA A 187 6.19 9.95 -9.68
C ALA A 187 6.69 9.83 -8.23
N PHE A 188 7.77 9.10 -7.99
CA PHE A 188 8.38 8.97 -6.67
C PHE A 188 8.86 10.33 -6.11
N LEU A 189 9.60 11.11 -6.90
CA LEU A 189 10.07 12.43 -6.48
C LEU A 189 8.90 13.41 -6.24
N THR A 190 7.77 13.20 -6.92
CA THR A 190 6.56 14.00 -6.72
C THR A 190 5.81 13.60 -5.46
N LEU A 191 5.57 12.31 -5.25
CA LEU A 191 4.60 11.78 -4.28
C LEU A 191 5.25 11.09 -3.07
N GLY A 192 6.52 10.69 -3.15
CA GLY A 192 7.19 9.84 -2.16
C GLY A 192 6.94 8.34 -2.35
N TYR A 193 6.09 7.96 -3.31
CA TYR A 193 5.76 6.58 -3.68
C TYR A 193 5.47 6.48 -5.19
N ILE A 194 5.38 5.26 -5.71
CA ILE A 194 5.10 5.01 -7.13
C ILE A 194 3.67 4.48 -7.28
N PRO A 195 2.75 5.20 -7.94
CA PRO A 195 1.36 4.79 -8.08
C PRO A 195 1.20 3.66 -9.12
N ASP A 196 0.16 2.82 -8.94
CA ASP A 196 -0.24 1.83 -9.94
C ASP A 196 -0.54 2.46 -11.31
N PRO A 197 -0.26 1.79 -12.43
CA PRO A 197 0.38 0.48 -12.58
C PRO A 197 1.91 0.52 -12.67
N LEU A 198 2.53 1.69 -12.43
CA LEU A 198 3.98 1.87 -12.56
C LEU A 198 4.74 1.08 -11.48
N SER A 199 5.93 0.65 -11.81
CA SER A 199 7.00 0.29 -10.87
C SER A 199 8.28 1.02 -11.26
N ILE A 200 9.25 1.01 -10.35
CA ILE A 200 10.56 1.64 -10.61
C ILE A 200 11.33 0.95 -11.74
N PHE A 201 11.00 -0.30 -12.09
CA PHE A 201 11.59 -1.03 -13.21
C PHE A 201 10.71 -0.93 -14.45
N GLN A 202 11.31 -0.58 -15.59
CA GLN A 202 10.61 -0.19 -16.82
C GLN A 202 9.61 -1.22 -17.33
N ASN A 203 9.91 -2.51 -17.23
CA ASN A 203 9.09 -3.58 -17.79
C ASN A 203 8.33 -4.38 -16.72
N ILE A 204 8.41 -3.99 -15.46
CA ILE A 204 7.65 -4.61 -14.38
C ILE A 204 6.46 -3.72 -14.06
N HIS A 205 5.27 -4.32 -14.00
CA HIS A 205 4.02 -3.60 -13.75
C HIS A 205 3.36 -4.09 -12.46
N LYS A 206 2.74 -3.17 -11.73
CA LYS A 206 1.77 -3.52 -10.68
C LYS A 206 0.45 -3.90 -11.35
N LEU A 207 -0.14 -5.04 -10.99
CA LEU A 207 -1.52 -5.28 -11.38
C LEU A 207 -2.42 -4.32 -10.59
N PRO A 208 -3.19 -3.44 -11.25
CA PRO A 208 -3.96 -2.44 -10.52
C PRO A 208 -5.03 -3.07 -9.60
N PRO A 209 -5.40 -2.40 -8.48
CA PRO A 209 -6.48 -2.83 -7.62
C PRO A 209 -7.78 -3.04 -8.39
N GLY A 210 -8.54 -4.10 -8.04
CA GLY A 210 -9.80 -4.41 -8.71
C GLY A 210 -9.66 -4.90 -10.15
N HIS A 211 -8.47 -5.43 -10.52
CA HIS A 211 -8.20 -5.98 -11.84
C HIS A 211 -7.79 -7.45 -11.75
N PHE A 212 -8.01 -8.14 -12.84
CA PHE A 212 -7.38 -9.42 -13.14
C PHE A 212 -6.68 -9.37 -14.50
N LEU A 213 -5.78 -10.30 -14.72
CA LEU A 213 -5.20 -10.57 -16.02
C LEU A 213 -5.38 -12.04 -16.38
N THR A 214 -5.55 -12.32 -17.67
CA THR A 214 -5.40 -13.65 -18.24
C THR A 214 -4.17 -13.69 -19.13
N PHE A 215 -3.47 -14.82 -19.12
CA PHE A 215 -2.32 -15.04 -19.98
C PHE A 215 -2.47 -16.38 -20.71
N SER A 216 -2.56 -16.28 -22.02
CA SER A 216 -2.62 -17.44 -22.92
C SER A 216 -1.93 -17.09 -24.23
N ASN A 217 -1.30 -18.10 -24.86
CA ASN A 217 -0.62 -17.92 -26.15
C ASN A 217 0.36 -16.74 -26.20
N GLY A 218 1.10 -16.50 -25.10
CA GLY A 218 2.10 -15.42 -25.00
C GLY A 218 1.52 -14.01 -24.88
N ARG A 219 0.19 -13.86 -24.65
CA ARG A 219 -0.49 -12.57 -24.59
C ARG A 219 -1.15 -12.36 -23.23
N VAL A 220 -0.98 -11.16 -22.69
CA VAL A 220 -1.69 -10.67 -21.50
C VAL A 220 -2.92 -9.91 -21.94
N HIS A 221 -4.05 -10.22 -21.33
CA HIS A 221 -5.26 -9.39 -21.35
C HIS A 221 -5.62 -8.99 -19.92
N THR A 222 -5.84 -7.70 -19.67
CA THR A 222 -6.16 -7.16 -18.34
C THR A 222 -7.56 -6.57 -18.34
N GLU A 223 -8.35 -6.87 -17.31
CA GLU A 223 -9.72 -6.40 -17.16
C GLU A 223 -9.97 -5.89 -15.74
N GLN A 224 -10.76 -4.80 -15.62
CA GLN A 224 -11.22 -4.25 -14.36
C GLN A 224 -12.55 -4.88 -13.97
N TYR A 225 -12.59 -5.61 -12.82
CA TYR A 225 -13.80 -6.23 -12.31
C TYR A 225 -14.50 -5.37 -11.24
N TRP A 226 -13.80 -4.40 -10.63
CA TRP A 226 -14.38 -3.54 -9.60
C TRP A 226 -13.73 -2.14 -9.60
N ASP A 227 -14.52 -1.12 -9.21
CA ASP A 227 -14.05 0.25 -8.97
C ASP A 227 -14.91 0.94 -7.90
N PHE A 228 -14.40 2.03 -7.33
CA PHE A 228 -15.18 2.92 -6.47
C PHE A 228 -16.29 3.61 -7.26
N LYS A 229 -17.52 3.61 -6.73
CA LYS A 229 -18.68 4.25 -7.37
C LYS A 229 -19.23 5.32 -6.46
N PHE A 230 -18.79 6.57 -6.67
CA PHE A 230 -19.31 7.74 -5.96
C PHE A 230 -20.62 8.19 -6.60
N GLU A 231 -21.72 7.64 -6.10
CA GLU A 231 -23.09 7.93 -6.53
C GLU A 231 -23.91 8.22 -5.27
N PRO A 232 -23.87 9.47 -4.73
CA PRO A 232 -24.59 9.80 -3.52
C PRO A 232 -26.07 9.45 -3.67
N ALA A 233 -26.60 8.66 -2.74
CA ALA A 233 -28.00 8.26 -2.75
C ALA A 233 -28.90 9.49 -2.46
N GLU A 234 -30.05 9.55 -3.14
CA GLU A 234 -31.05 10.58 -2.86
C GLU A 234 -31.57 10.48 -1.42
N SER A 235 -31.76 11.64 -0.83
CA SER A 235 -32.31 11.98 0.49
C SER A 235 -32.75 10.83 1.43
N ARG A 236 -31.77 10.18 2.06
CA ARG A 236 -31.97 9.38 3.29
C ARG A 236 -31.69 10.26 4.51
N LYS A 237 -32.31 9.94 5.65
CA LYS A 237 -32.03 10.64 6.91
C LYS A 237 -30.62 10.29 7.41
N PRO A 238 -29.92 11.22 8.09
CA PRO A 238 -28.60 10.93 8.66
C PRO A 238 -28.59 9.72 9.62
N GLU A 239 -29.69 9.48 10.32
CA GLU A 239 -29.86 8.35 11.25
C GLU A 239 -29.83 7.00 10.54
N ASP A 240 -30.42 6.90 9.33
CA ASP A 240 -30.42 5.67 8.52
C ASP A 240 -29.00 5.31 8.08
N TYR A 241 -28.18 6.31 7.69
CA TYR A 241 -26.76 6.09 7.37
C TYR A 241 -25.96 5.66 8.61
N LEU A 242 -26.29 6.20 9.78
CA LEU A 242 -25.61 5.87 11.02
C LEU A 242 -25.85 4.43 11.44
N GLU A 243 -27.09 3.95 11.33
CA GLU A 243 -27.46 2.58 11.70
C GLU A 243 -26.80 1.57 10.74
N GLU A 244 -26.92 1.77 9.43
CA GLU A 244 -26.30 0.90 8.42
C GLU A 244 -24.78 0.87 8.57
N LEU A 245 -24.13 2.02 8.86
CA LEU A 245 -22.69 2.06 9.12
C LEU A 245 -22.31 1.22 10.35
N ARG A 246 -23.09 1.25 11.42
CA ARG A 246 -22.85 0.43 12.62
C ARG A 246 -22.91 -1.06 12.30
N GLU A 247 -23.91 -1.48 11.54
CA GLU A 247 -24.08 -2.88 11.13
C GLU A 247 -22.92 -3.35 10.27
N LEU A 248 -22.55 -2.58 9.23
CA LEU A 248 -21.46 -2.91 8.32
C LEU A 248 -20.10 -2.96 9.02
N LEU A 249 -19.84 -2.05 9.96
CA LEU A 249 -18.60 -2.06 10.75
C LEU A 249 -18.55 -3.30 11.67
N ASN A 250 -19.66 -3.64 12.34
CA ASN A 250 -19.74 -4.83 13.18
C ASN A 250 -19.51 -6.11 12.37
N GLU A 251 -20.18 -6.23 11.22
CA GLU A 251 -20.00 -7.38 10.32
C GLU A 251 -18.56 -7.47 9.80
N SER A 252 -18.02 -6.34 9.36
CA SER A 252 -16.66 -6.30 8.83
C SER A 252 -15.60 -6.73 9.84
N VAL A 253 -15.72 -6.28 11.10
CA VAL A 253 -14.83 -6.72 12.18
C VAL A 253 -15.04 -8.20 12.46
N ARG A 254 -16.29 -8.66 12.62
CA ARG A 254 -16.63 -10.07 12.90
C ARG A 254 -15.99 -11.04 11.92
N LEU A 255 -16.09 -10.75 10.63
CA LEU A 255 -15.51 -11.61 9.59
C LEU A 255 -13.98 -11.68 9.67
N ARG A 256 -13.33 -10.63 10.18
CA ARG A 256 -11.86 -10.58 10.29
C ARG A 256 -11.32 -11.16 11.59
N LEU A 257 -12.21 -11.63 12.48
CA LEU A 257 -11.82 -12.37 13.69
C LEU A 257 -11.64 -13.87 13.42
N ILE A 258 -12.02 -14.38 12.24
CA ILE A 258 -11.85 -15.80 11.87
C ILE A 258 -10.35 -16.08 11.73
N SER A 259 -9.81 -16.94 12.62
CA SER A 259 -8.39 -17.28 12.65
C SER A 259 -8.17 -18.50 13.53
N ASP A 260 -7.30 -19.42 13.10
CA ASP A 260 -6.85 -20.57 13.91
C ASP A 260 -5.59 -20.25 14.74
N VAL A 261 -5.08 -19.02 14.63
CA VAL A 261 -3.91 -18.52 15.35
C VAL A 261 -4.25 -17.28 16.20
N PRO A 262 -3.43 -16.93 17.20
CA PRO A 262 -3.66 -15.74 18.01
C PRO A 262 -3.74 -14.46 17.19
N LEU A 263 -4.72 -13.61 17.51
CA LEU A 263 -4.93 -12.32 16.87
C LEU A 263 -5.00 -11.16 17.88
N GLY A 264 -4.66 -9.95 17.41
CA GLY A 264 -4.70 -8.72 18.18
C GLY A 264 -5.03 -7.51 17.28
N ALA A 265 -4.65 -6.31 17.73
CA ALA A 265 -4.88 -5.09 16.95
C ALA A 265 -3.81 -4.01 17.22
N PHE A 266 -3.52 -3.20 16.23
CA PHE A 266 -2.79 -1.95 16.44
C PHE A 266 -3.71 -0.90 17.07
N LEU A 267 -3.20 -0.19 18.07
CA LEU A 267 -3.93 0.83 18.81
C LEU A 267 -3.11 2.13 18.90
N SER A 268 -3.33 3.06 17.98
CA SER A 268 -2.67 4.38 17.98
C SER A 268 -3.34 5.41 18.91
N GLY A 269 -4.52 5.08 19.47
CA GLY A 269 -5.35 6.06 20.18
C GLY A 269 -6.03 7.07 19.24
N GLY A 270 -6.04 6.81 17.94
CA GLY A 270 -6.87 7.50 16.95
C GLY A 270 -8.29 6.93 16.88
N ILE A 271 -9.22 7.65 16.24
CA ILE A 271 -10.63 7.25 16.13
C ILE A 271 -10.78 5.88 15.46
N ASP A 272 -10.06 5.66 14.36
CA ASP A 272 -10.19 4.46 13.53
C ASP A 272 -9.76 3.20 14.27
N SER A 273 -8.53 3.17 14.77
CA SER A 273 -7.98 2.04 15.53
C SER A 273 -8.78 1.79 16.81
N SER A 274 -9.17 2.86 17.53
CA SER A 274 -9.98 2.74 18.74
C SER A 274 -11.38 2.17 18.46
N THR A 275 -11.99 2.55 17.32
CA THR A 275 -13.30 2.02 16.89
C THR A 275 -13.19 0.53 16.55
N VAL A 276 -12.16 0.13 15.79
CA VAL A 276 -11.90 -1.28 15.45
C VAL A 276 -11.71 -2.10 16.74
N VAL A 277 -10.85 -1.65 17.65
CA VAL A 277 -10.59 -2.36 18.92
C VAL A 277 -11.84 -2.44 19.80
N ALA A 278 -12.67 -1.38 19.84
CA ALA A 278 -13.93 -1.40 20.59
C ALA A 278 -14.93 -2.42 20.02
N LEU A 279 -15.01 -2.55 18.71
CA LEU A 279 -15.85 -3.55 18.05
C LEU A 279 -15.32 -4.98 18.26
N MET A 280 -14.00 -5.17 18.26
CA MET A 280 -13.38 -6.45 18.63
C MET A 280 -13.70 -6.84 20.06
N ALA A 281 -13.51 -5.93 21.02
CA ALA A 281 -13.77 -6.17 22.45
C ALA A 281 -15.22 -6.57 22.75
N ARG A 282 -16.18 -6.13 21.94
CA ARG A 282 -17.59 -6.55 22.05
C ARG A 282 -17.88 -7.93 21.48
N GLN A 283 -17.00 -8.47 20.64
CA GLN A 283 -17.21 -9.72 19.91
C GLN A 283 -16.29 -10.86 20.38
N MET A 284 -15.23 -10.54 21.12
CA MET A 284 -14.30 -11.51 21.65
C MET A 284 -14.61 -11.84 23.12
N ASN A 285 -14.41 -13.10 23.48
CA ASN A 285 -14.60 -13.57 24.86
C ASN A 285 -13.37 -13.37 25.77
N GLN A 286 -12.25 -12.92 25.19
CA GLN A 286 -10.99 -12.67 25.89
C GLN A 286 -10.56 -11.22 25.64
N PRO A 287 -9.77 -10.61 26.53
CA PRO A 287 -9.20 -9.29 26.31
C PRO A 287 -8.45 -9.23 24.98
N VAL A 288 -8.74 -8.20 24.18
CA VAL A 288 -8.05 -7.96 22.92
C VAL A 288 -6.60 -7.62 23.21
N LYS A 289 -5.65 -8.33 22.61
CA LYS A 289 -4.24 -7.93 22.63
C LYS A 289 -4.06 -6.70 21.76
N THR A 290 -3.54 -5.60 22.31
CA THR A 290 -3.35 -4.36 21.60
C THR A 290 -1.92 -3.89 21.66
N PHE A 291 -1.42 -3.32 20.54
CA PHE A 291 -0.02 -2.96 20.38
C PHE A 291 0.09 -1.48 20.00
N SER A 292 0.96 -0.76 20.69
CA SER A 292 1.24 0.65 20.46
C SER A 292 2.73 0.93 20.52
N ILE A 293 3.16 1.93 19.77
CA ILE A 293 4.51 2.48 19.89
C ILE A 293 4.46 3.94 20.31
N GLY A 294 5.47 4.37 21.04
CA GLY A 294 5.68 5.74 21.45
C GLY A 294 7.05 6.25 21.06
N PHE A 295 7.19 7.55 21.06
CA PHE A 295 8.45 8.27 20.88
C PHE A 295 8.82 8.99 22.17
N HIS A 296 10.10 9.27 22.34
CA HIS A 296 10.57 10.10 23.46
C HIS A 296 10.19 11.58 23.29
N GLU A 297 9.93 11.99 22.05
CA GLU A 297 9.46 13.33 21.70
C GLU A 297 7.96 13.45 21.98
N ASP A 298 7.59 14.24 23.00
CA ASP A 298 6.21 14.41 23.46
C ASP A 298 5.21 14.78 22.35
N SER A 299 5.66 15.58 21.37
CA SER A 299 4.82 16.02 20.23
C SER A 299 4.43 14.89 19.28
N TYR A 300 5.14 13.75 19.32
CA TYR A 300 4.88 12.57 18.48
C TYR A 300 4.37 11.37 19.31
N ASN A 301 4.26 11.52 20.64
CA ASN A 301 3.88 10.42 21.53
C ASN A 301 2.36 10.34 21.72
N GLU A 302 1.74 9.35 21.09
CA GLU A 302 0.30 9.08 21.15
C GLU A 302 -0.11 8.10 22.25
N LEU A 303 0.84 7.51 23.01
CA LEU A 303 0.57 6.46 24.02
C LEU A 303 -0.46 6.89 25.07
N LYS A 304 -0.53 8.18 25.41
CA LYS A 304 -1.54 8.70 26.36
C LYS A 304 -2.95 8.33 25.91
N TYR A 305 -3.26 8.48 24.63
CA TYR A 305 -4.59 8.20 24.08
C TYR A 305 -4.82 6.70 23.87
N ALA A 306 -3.79 5.97 23.48
CA ALA A 306 -3.84 4.51 23.40
C ALA A 306 -4.17 3.89 24.77
N ARG A 307 -3.50 4.34 25.85
CA ARG A 307 -3.75 3.93 27.23
C ARG A 307 -5.18 4.24 27.70
N LEU A 308 -5.72 5.40 27.35
CA LEU A 308 -7.11 5.76 27.67
C LEU A 308 -8.09 4.77 27.04
N THR A 309 -7.89 4.45 25.77
CA THR A 309 -8.72 3.48 25.05
C THR A 309 -8.55 2.09 25.63
N ALA A 310 -7.31 1.63 25.81
CA ALA A 310 -6.99 0.33 26.38
C ALA A 310 -7.64 0.12 27.77
N LYS A 311 -7.53 1.12 28.64
CA LYS A 311 -8.17 1.11 29.96
C LYS A 311 -9.68 1.02 29.90
N LYS A 312 -10.34 1.83 29.02
CA LYS A 312 -11.80 1.81 28.86
C LYS A 312 -12.31 0.47 28.36
N LEU A 313 -11.58 -0.15 27.43
CA LEU A 313 -11.99 -1.38 26.77
C LEU A 313 -11.47 -2.66 27.46
N GLY A 314 -10.60 -2.53 28.47
CA GLY A 314 -10.04 -3.66 29.20
C GLY A 314 -9.14 -4.56 28.34
N THR A 315 -8.33 -3.98 27.44
CA THR A 315 -7.45 -4.73 26.55
C THR A 315 -6.18 -5.19 27.26
N ASP A 316 -5.56 -6.27 26.77
CA ASP A 316 -4.20 -6.69 27.09
C ASP A 316 -3.23 -5.84 26.24
N HIS A 317 -2.74 -4.74 26.82
CA HIS A 317 -2.08 -3.66 26.09
C HIS A 317 -0.56 -3.68 26.22
N HIS A 318 0.13 -3.78 25.08
CA HIS A 318 1.58 -3.80 24.97
C HIS A 318 2.10 -2.53 24.32
N GLU A 319 3.14 -1.94 24.91
CA GLU A 319 3.74 -0.70 24.44
C GLU A 319 5.25 -0.87 24.21
N PHE A 320 5.76 -0.17 23.20
CA PHE A 320 7.17 -0.09 22.90
C PHE A 320 7.59 1.36 22.59
N PHE A 321 8.76 1.76 23.06
CA PHE A 321 9.34 3.04 22.73
C PHE A 321 10.36 2.87 21.59
N VAL A 322 10.15 3.62 20.51
CA VAL A 322 11.11 3.65 19.38
C VAL A 322 12.36 4.40 19.82
N THR A 323 13.47 3.68 19.84
CA THR A 323 14.80 4.29 20.03
C THR A 323 15.39 4.65 18.68
N PRO A 324 16.11 5.78 18.53
CA PRO A 324 16.57 6.29 17.24
C PRO A 324 17.82 5.56 16.70
N GLN A 325 17.81 4.23 16.60
CA GLN A 325 18.77 3.44 15.82
C GLN A 325 18.30 3.29 14.37
N ILE A 326 18.04 4.44 13.71
CA ILE A 326 17.37 4.49 12.41
C ILE A 326 18.27 3.94 11.30
N CYS A 327 19.59 4.16 11.40
CA CYS A 327 20.53 3.76 10.36
C CYS A 327 20.48 2.25 10.10
N ASP A 328 20.25 1.44 11.13
CA ASP A 328 20.20 -0.02 11.02
C ASP A 328 18.90 -0.53 10.35
N ILE A 329 17.84 0.29 10.40
CA ILE A 329 16.52 -0.08 9.86
C ILE A 329 16.35 0.34 8.39
N ILE A 330 17.03 1.40 7.94
CA ILE A 330 16.83 1.96 6.59
C ILE A 330 17.17 0.93 5.51
N ASP A 331 18.24 0.18 5.65
CA ASP A 331 18.67 -0.83 4.67
C ASP A 331 17.65 -1.98 4.58
N ASP A 332 17.07 -2.40 5.72
CA ASP A 332 16.00 -3.39 5.76
C ASP A 332 14.73 -2.86 5.07
N LEU A 333 14.37 -1.58 5.32
CA LEU A 333 13.21 -0.98 4.66
C LEU A 333 13.39 -0.98 3.14
N ILE A 334 14.55 -0.55 2.63
CA ILE A 334 14.84 -0.52 1.20
C ILE A 334 14.75 -1.92 0.60
N TRP A 335 15.24 -2.95 1.31
CA TRP A 335 15.14 -4.34 0.88
C TRP A 335 13.70 -4.81 0.78
N HIS A 336 12.85 -4.48 1.77
CA HIS A 336 11.48 -4.95 1.82
C HIS A 336 10.53 -4.20 0.88
N PHE A 337 10.83 -2.95 0.49
CA PHE A 337 9.99 -2.23 -0.45
C PHE A 337 10.27 -2.54 -1.93
N ASP A 338 11.47 -3.01 -2.29
CA ASP A 338 11.94 -3.28 -3.66
C ASP A 338 12.10 -2.02 -4.54
N GLU A 339 11.31 -1.01 -4.30
CA GLU A 339 11.31 0.27 -5.01
C GLU A 339 11.48 1.43 -4.03
N PRO A 340 11.92 2.62 -4.46
CA PRO A 340 12.05 3.73 -3.54
C PRO A 340 10.69 4.09 -2.93
N PHE A 341 10.65 4.18 -1.59
CA PHE A 341 9.45 4.48 -0.81
C PHE A 341 9.82 5.43 0.33
N ALA A 342 9.27 6.65 0.32
CA ALA A 342 9.70 7.74 1.19
C ALA A 342 8.69 8.15 2.27
N ASP A 343 7.61 7.39 2.52
CA ASP A 343 6.78 7.64 3.69
C ASP A 343 7.54 7.20 4.96
N PRO A 344 7.96 8.16 5.81
CA PRO A 344 8.76 7.86 6.99
C PRO A 344 7.98 7.08 8.07
N SER A 345 6.65 7.01 7.97
CA SER A 345 5.83 6.20 8.87
C SER A 345 5.98 4.67 8.63
N ALA A 346 6.74 4.26 7.61
CA ALA A 346 7.19 2.88 7.43
C ALA A 346 7.99 2.39 8.65
N ILE A 347 8.83 3.24 9.24
CA ILE A 347 9.65 2.90 10.42
C ILE A 347 8.78 2.46 11.61
N PRO A 348 7.85 3.31 12.11
CA PRO A 348 6.98 2.92 13.21
C PRO A 348 6.06 1.75 12.85
N THR A 349 5.63 1.62 11.59
CA THR A 349 4.82 0.47 11.14
C THR A 349 5.60 -0.84 11.24
N PHE A 350 6.88 -0.85 10.83
CA PHE A 350 7.77 -2.00 11.01
C PHE A 350 7.95 -2.36 12.49
N MET A 351 8.24 -1.36 13.33
CA MET A 351 8.51 -1.56 14.76
C MET A 351 7.28 -2.09 15.51
N VAL A 352 6.08 -1.54 15.26
CA VAL A 352 4.86 -2.06 15.90
C VAL A 352 4.49 -3.45 15.40
N SER A 353 4.78 -3.75 14.13
CA SER A 353 4.57 -5.08 13.57
C SER A 353 5.50 -6.11 14.20
N LYS A 354 6.77 -5.76 14.42
CA LYS A 354 7.74 -6.60 15.11
C LYS A 354 7.31 -6.89 16.55
N LEU A 355 6.91 -5.88 17.32
CA LEU A 355 6.36 -6.04 18.65
C LEU A 355 5.12 -6.95 18.65
N ALA A 356 4.18 -6.73 17.73
CA ALA A 356 2.96 -7.53 17.68
C ALA A 356 3.24 -9.00 17.34
N ARG A 357 4.24 -9.26 16.47
CA ARG A 357 4.59 -10.62 16.04
C ARG A 357 5.07 -11.52 17.19
N ASP A 358 5.65 -10.95 18.22
CA ASP A 358 6.07 -11.68 19.42
C ASP A 358 4.87 -12.27 20.20
N HIS A 359 3.65 -11.75 19.96
CA HIS A 359 2.45 -12.11 20.71
C HIS A 359 1.33 -12.69 19.85
N VAL A 360 1.27 -12.32 18.57
CA VAL A 360 0.18 -12.71 17.65
C VAL A 360 0.71 -12.92 16.22
N THR A 361 -0.04 -13.66 15.43
CA THR A 361 0.26 -13.85 13.99
C THR A 361 -0.62 -12.96 13.11
N VAL A 362 -1.75 -12.48 13.63
CA VAL A 362 -2.72 -11.62 12.94
C VAL A 362 -2.96 -10.37 13.78
N ALA A 363 -3.00 -9.18 13.13
CA ALA A 363 -3.39 -7.94 13.77
C ALA A 363 -4.44 -7.21 12.92
N LEU A 364 -5.46 -6.63 13.57
CA LEU A 364 -6.38 -5.72 12.92
C LEU A 364 -5.85 -4.28 13.02
N SER A 365 -6.08 -3.48 11.97
CA SER A 365 -5.68 -2.07 11.93
C SER A 365 -6.84 -1.15 11.59
N GLY A 366 -6.65 0.15 11.81
CA GLY A 366 -7.61 1.20 11.49
C GLY A 366 -7.39 1.87 10.13
N ASP A 367 -6.52 1.31 9.25
CA ASP A 367 -6.22 1.91 7.96
C ASP A 367 -7.46 1.96 7.05
N GLY A 368 -7.51 2.96 6.17
CA GLY A 368 -8.64 3.22 5.28
C GLY A 368 -9.70 4.16 5.85
N GLY A 369 -9.65 4.47 7.16
CA GLY A 369 -10.62 5.37 7.79
C GLY A 369 -10.49 6.81 7.33
N ASP A 370 -9.28 7.30 7.12
CA ASP A 370 -9.04 8.66 6.63
C ASP A 370 -9.47 8.82 5.16
N GLU A 371 -9.18 7.84 4.32
CA GLU A 371 -9.47 7.84 2.88
C GLU A 371 -10.96 7.71 2.59
N LEU A 372 -11.69 6.93 3.39
CA LEU A 372 -13.12 6.73 3.17
C LEU A 372 -13.99 7.82 3.80
N PHE A 373 -13.62 8.30 4.99
CA PHE A 373 -14.43 9.24 5.79
C PHE A 373 -13.87 10.67 5.82
N ALA A 374 -12.99 11.01 4.86
CA ALA A 374 -12.39 12.35 4.73
C ALA A 374 -11.67 12.81 6.02
N GLY A 375 -10.77 11.98 6.55
CA GLY A 375 -10.08 12.24 7.81
C GLY A 375 -8.88 13.18 7.72
N TYR A 376 -8.30 13.36 6.56
CA TYR A 376 -7.09 14.17 6.38
C TYR A 376 -7.36 15.68 6.39
N THR A 377 -6.45 16.43 6.98
CA THR A 377 -6.53 17.90 7.05
C THR A 377 -6.46 18.57 5.68
N HIS A 378 -5.81 17.94 4.69
CA HIS A 378 -5.75 18.51 3.36
C HIS A 378 -7.13 18.58 2.67
N TYR A 379 -8.10 17.70 3.00
CA TYR A 379 -9.47 17.84 2.51
C TYR A 379 -10.15 19.11 3.06
N VAL A 380 -9.94 19.42 4.34
CA VAL A 380 -10.42 20.66 4.96
C VAL A 380 -9.82 21.88 4.26
N VAL A 381 -8.52 21.85 3.99
CA VAL A 381 -7.81 22.93 3.27
C VAL A 381 -8.38 23.09 1.86
N GLN A 382 -8.63 22.02 1.12
CA GLN A 382 -9.21 22.12 -0.22
C GLN A 382 -10.65 22.63 -0.18
N GLN A 383 -11.44 22.23 0.81
CA GLN A 383 -12.80 22.75 1.00
C GLN A 383 -12.79 24.26 1.31
N SER A 384 -11.90 24.74 2.18
CA SER A 384 -11.76 26.17 2.48
C SER A 384 -11.32 27.00 1.26
N ARG A 385 -10.58 26.40 0.34
CA ARG A 385 -10.13 27.03 -0.91
C ARG A 385 -11.15 26.94 -2.06
N ARG A 386 -12.35 26.43 -1.82
CA ARG A 386 -13.39 26.32 -2.85
C ARG A 386 -13.74 27.68 -3.46
N THR A 387 -13.75 28.76 -2.64
CA THR A 387 -13.99 30.13 -3.10
C THR A 387 -12.92 30.66 -4.06
N VAL A 388 -11.66 30.21 -3.91
CA VAL A 388 -10.58 30.57 -4.84
C VAL A 388 -10.82 30.03 -6.25
N SER A 389 -11.51 28.89 -6.35
CA SER A 389 -11.86 28.29 -7.64
C SER A 389 -12.90 29.12 -8.43
N SER A 390 -13.61 30.04 -7.76
CA SER A 390 -14.56 30.98 -8.38
C SER A 390 -13.87 32.14 -9.06
N LEU A 391 -12.57 32.37 -8.82
CA LEU A 391 -11.81 33.42 -9.50
C LEU A 391 -11.72 33.10 -11.00
N PRO A 392 -11.86 34.13 -11.87
CA PRO A 392 -11.74 33.92 -13.32
C PRO A 392 -10.44 33.22 -13.70
N LYS A 393 -10.53 32.24 -14.58
CA LYS A 393 -9.37 31.48 -15.08
C LYS A 393 -8.29 32.41 -15.65
N ALA A 394 -8.68 33.46 -16.36
CA ALA A 394 -7.76 34.47 -16.91
C ALA A 394 -6.93 35.16 -15.79
N LEU A 395 -7.51 35.43 -14.62
CA LEU A 395 -6.77 36.02 -13.50
C LEU A 395 -5.80 34.99 -12.88
N ARG A 396 -6.26 33.77 -12.67
CA ARG A 396 -5.44 32.71 -12.05
C ARG A 396 -4.26 32.33 -12.96
N GLU A 397 -4.51 32.07 -14.23
CA GLU A 397 -3.48 31.61 -15.18
C GLU A 397 -2.71 32.76 -15.84
N GLY A 398 -3.37 33.89 -16.13
CA GLY A 398 -2.75 35.00 -16.82
C GLY A 398 -1.98 35.98 -15.94
N VAL A 399 -2.31 36.04 -14.63
CA VAL A 399 -1.66 36.98 -13.71
C VAL A 399 -0.97 36.26 -12.57
N MET A 400 -1.72 35.44 -11.79
CA MET A 400 -1.20 34.87 -10.53
C MET A 400 -0.11 33.84 -10.81
N ARG A 401 -0.30 32.96 -11.79
CA ARG A 401 0.68 31.91 -12.14
C ARG A 401 1.99 32.50 -12.68
N PRO A 402 2.02 33.39 -13.69
CA PRO A 402 3.25 34.05 -14.12
C PRO A 402 3.95 34.81 -12.98
N LEU A 403 3.20 35.54 -12.16
CA LEU A 403 3.78 36.26 -11.00
C LEU A 403 4.48 35.29 -10.05
N SER A 404 3.91 34.11 -9.79
CA SER A 404 4.55 33.10 -8.95
C SER A 404 5.88 32.59 -9.50
N TYR A 405 6.03 32.51 -10.82
CA TYR A 405 7.30 32.11 -11.46
C TYR A 405 8.39 33.18 -11.36
N HIS A 406 8.01 34.48 -11.38
CA HIS A 406 8.96 35.59 -11.30
C HIS A 406 9.42 35.91 -9.88
N LEU A 407 8.69 35.47 -8.87
CA LEU A 407 9.11 35.65 -7.48
C LEU A 407 10.36 34.80 -7.19
N PRO A 408 11.38 35.36 -6.49
CA PRO A 408 12.57 34.62 -6.12
C PRO A 408 12.26 33.35 -5.33
N HIS A 409 13.12 32.34 -5.43
CA HIS A 409 13.09 31.20 -4.51
C HIS A 409 13.15 31.72 -3.08
N GLY A 410 12.29 31.23 -2.22
CA GLY A 410 12.25 31.70 -0.83
C GLY A 410 11.34 32.89 -0.56
N ALA A 411 10.82 33.59 -1.57
CA ALA A 411 9.88 34.67 -1.36
C ALA A 411 8.62 34.22 -0.62
N TRP A 412 8.25 35.00 0.39
CA TRP A 412 7.03 34.73 1.17
C TRP A 412 5.80 34.72 0.25
N GLY A 413 4.95 33.71 0.41
CA GLY A 413 3.73 33.59 -0.38
C GLY A 413 3.90 33.07 -1.81
N ARG A 414 5.11 32.87 -2.35
CA ARG A 414 5.35 32.35 -3.70
C ARG A 414 4.63 31.03 -3.97
N ASN A 415 4.86 30.04 -3.11
CA ASN A 415 4.27 28.71 -3.23
C ASN A 415 2.74 28.74 -3.03
N TYR A 416 2.27 29.59 -2.10
CA TYR A 416 0.84 29.81 -1.91
C TYR A 416 0.17 30.41 -3.15
N LEU A 417 0.77 31.47 -3.71
CA LEU A 417 0.29 32.12 -4.92
C LEU A 417 0.25 31.15 -6.11
N HIS A 418 1.31 30.33 -6.26
CA HIS A 418 1.34 29.28 -7.27
C HIS A 418 0.20 28.29 -7.06
N ASN A 419 0.07 27.71 -5.88
CA ASN A 419 -0.93 26.71 -5.53
C ASN A 419 -2.35 27.21 -5.80
N ILE A 420 -2.72 28.44 -5.38
CA ILE A 420 -4.06 28.97 -5.61
C ILE A 420 -4.32 29.36 -7.08
N SER A 421 -3.29 29.49 -7.91
CA SER A 421 -3.42 29.73 -9.35
C SER A 421 -3.80 28.49 -10.14
N LEU A 422 -3.63 27.30 -9.55
CA LEU A 422 -3.88 26.01 -10.18
C LEU A 422 -5.37 25.65 -10.20
N ASP A 423 -5.77 24.78 -11.12
CA ASP A 423 -7.08 24.15 -11.09
C ASP A 423 -7.23 23.20 -9.88
N PRO A 424 -8.44 22.88 -9.42
CA PRO A 424 -8.65 22.17 -8.14
C PRO A 424 -7.87 20.87 -8.00
N ILE A 425 -7.80 20.04 -9.05
CA ILE A 425 -7.07 18.75 -9.02
C ILE A 425 -5.56 18.99 -8.99
N ASP A 426 -5.04 19.89 -9.81
CA ASP A 426 -3.61 20.24 -9.84
C ASP A 426 -3.17 20.88 -8.52
N ARG A 427 -4.03 21.73 -7.93
CA ARG A 427 -3.81 22.32 -6.62
C ARG A 427 -3.78 21.26 -5.53
N TYR A 428 -4.64 20.24 -5.63
CA TYR A 428 -4.65 19.11 -4.72
C TYR A 428 -3.32 18.36 -4.80
N LEU A 429 -2.89 17.95 -5.99
CA LEU A 429 -1.60 17.30 -6.21
C LEU A 429 -0.43 18.15 -5.67
N ASP A 430 -0.38 19.45 -5.99
CA ASP A 430 0.69 20.34 -5.52
C ASP A 430 0.77 20.40 -3.99
N SER A 431 -0.39 20.30 -3.30
CA SER A 431 -0.47 20.27 -1.83
C SER A 431 0.04 18.96 -1.21
N LEU A 432 0.06 17.86 -1.97
CA LEU A 432 0.54 16.54 -1.53
C LEU A 432 1.99 16.28 -1.92
N SER A 433 2.54 17.11 -2.83
CA SER A 433 3.83 16.84 -3.44
C SER A 433 5.01 17.09 -2.51
N TYR A 434 5.95 16.14 -2.44
CA TYR A 434 7.26 16.27 -1.78
C TYR A 434 8.13 17.29 -2.51
N PHE A 435 8.18 17.18 -3.85
CA PHE A 435 8.68 18.23 -4.72
C PHE A 435 7.53 18.78 -5.55
N THR A 436 7.07 20.00 -5.24
CA THR A 436 6.03 20.70 -6.01
C THR A 436 6.46 20.90 -7.47
N HIS A 437 5.55 21.31 -8.35
CA HIS A 437 5.90 21.62 -9.72
C HIS A 437 7.08 22.60 -9.83
N LEU A 438 7.10 23.64 -9.00
CA LEU A 438 8.21 24.60 -8.95
C LEU A 438 9.51 23.96 -8.42
N GLY A 439 9.41 23.07 -7.46
CA GLY A 439 10.54 22.35 -6.89
C GLY A 439 11.16 21.38 -7.91
N ARG A 440 10.34 20.60 -8.63
CA ARG A 440 10.81 19.65 -9.66
C ARG A 440 11.51 20.37 -10.82
N LYS A 441 11.00 21.51 -11.25
CA LYS A 441 11.64 22.33 -12.28
C LYS A 441 13.05 22.81 -11.88
N ALA A 442 13.30 23.03 -10.59
CA ALA A 442 14.61 23.40 -10.09
C ALA A 442 15.51 22.17 -9.81
N LEU A 443 14.88 21.04 -9.43
CA LEU A 443 15.57 19.80 -9.07
C LEU A 443 16.07 19.03 -10.29
N TYR A 444 15.30 18.96 -11.39
CA TYR A 444 15.63 18.08 -12.51
C TYR A 444 16.74 18.65 -13.38
N THR A 445 17.63 17.78 -13.86
CA THR A 445 18.58 18.14 -14.91
C THR A 445 17.84 18.31 -16.25
N PRO A 446 18.38 19.11 -17.20
CA PRO A 446 17.83 19.22 -18.55
C PRO A 446 17.75 17.84 -19.25
N GLU A 447 18.75 17.00 -19.04
CA GLU A 447 18.86 15.65 -19.60
C GLU A 447 17.71 14.77 -19.09
N PHE A 448 17.45 14.78 -17.80
CA PHE A 448 16.33 14.01 -17.21
C PHE A 448 14.98 14.54 -17.70
N MET A 449 14.79 15.89 -17.73
CA MET A 449 13.56 16.47 -18.25
C MET A 449 13.28 16.08 -19.71
N ASN A 450 14.31 16.05 -20.55
CA ASN A 450 14.18 15.68 -21.96
C ASN A 450 13.94 14.17 -22.16
N ALA A 451 14.39 13.33 -21.22
CA ALA A 451 14.18 11.89 -21.26
C ALA A 451 12.81 11.43 -20.75
N LEU A 452 12.08 12.29 -20.03
CA LEU A 452 10.74 11.99 -19.55
C LEU A 452 9.74 11.93 -20.72
N PRO A 453 8.85 10.91 -20.77
CA PRO A 453 7.75 10.88 -21.75
C PRO A 453 6.82 12.10 -21.63
N SER A 454 6.64 12.59 -20.40
CA SER A 454 5.87 13.80 -20.07
C SER A 454 6.32 14.35 -18.72
N THR A 455 6.56 15.63 -18.62
CA THR A 455 6.80 16.34 -17.34
C THR A 455 5.51 16.56 -16.54
N ASP A 456 4.36 16.22 -17.08
CA ASP A 456 3.02 16.38 -16.51
C ASP A 456 2.32 15.02 -16.26
N GLY A 457 3.05 13.91 -16.36
CA GLY A 457 2.47 12.55 -16.32
C GLY A 457 1.71 12.26 -15.02
N VAL A 458 2.25 12.64 -13.87
CA VAL A 458 1.58 12.47 -12.56
C VAL A 458 0.32 13.34 -12.50
N ALA A 459 0.39 14.61 -12.90
CA ALA A 459 -0.76 15.50 -12.89
C ALA A 459 -1.85 15.04 -13.86
N GLN A 460 -1.49 14.55 -15.04
CA GLN A 460 -2.43 13.98 -15.98
C GLN A 460 -3.17 12.77 -15.39
N ARG A 461 -2.46 11.87 -14.69
CA ARG A 461 -3.05 10.72 -14.00
C ARG A 461 -4.07 11.16 -12.94
N PHE A 462 -3.76 12.19 -12.14
CA PHE A 462 -4.70 12.76 -11.16
C PHE A 462 -5.94 13.36 -11.83
N ARG A 463 -5.77 14.11 -12.93
CA ARG A 463 -6.90 14.66 -13.72
C ARG A 463 -7.76 13.54 -14.31
N ASP A 464 -7.16 12.50 -14.85
CA ASP A 464 -7.87 11.36 -15.43
C ASP A 464 -8.72 10.65 -14.38
N TYR A 465 -8.18 10.41 -13.18
CA TYR A 465 -8.94 9.84 -12.07
C TYR A 465 -10.06 10.78 -11.60
N GLY A 466 -9.77 12.05 -11.36
CA GLY A 466 -10.78 13.01 -10.91
C GLY A 466 -11.91 13.23 -11.92
N ASN A 467 -11.65 13.06 -13.21
CA ASN A 467 -12.65 13.19 -14.29
C ASN A 467 -13.53 11.94 -14.45
N ARG A 468 -13.14 10.77 -13.90
CA ARG A 468 -14.00 9.57 -13.89
C ARG A 468 -15.20 9.72 -12.95
N VAL A 469 -15.06 10.52 -11.91
CA VAL A 469 -16.12 10.73 -10.91
C VAL A 469 -17.11 11.78 -11.40
N LYS A 470 -18.33 11.33 -11.70
CA LYS A 470 -19.42 12.18 -12.19
C LYS A 470 -20.22 12.78 -11.03
N THR A 471 -19.57 13.60 -10.20
CA THR A 471 -20.22 14.30 -9.09
C THR A 471 -19.95 15.79 -9.13
N SER A 472 -20.88 16.60 -8.61
CA SER A 472 -20.68 18.03 -8.37
C SER A 472 -19.81 18.31 -7.15
N GLU A 473 -19.64 17.32 -6.26
CA GLU A 473 -18.91 17.48 -5.01
C GLU A 473 -17.40 17.22 -5.20
N PRO A 474 -16.55 18.26 -5.01
CA PRO A 474 -15.11 18.12 -5.18
C PRO A 474 -14.47 17.10 -4.22
N LEU A 475 -15.02 16.94 -3.01
CA LEU A 475 -14.51 15.99 -2.01
C LEU A 475 -14.53 14.56 -2.55
N ASP A 476 -15.60 14.12 -3.20
CA ASP A 476 -15.72 12.76 -3.73
C ASP A 476 -14.66 12.49 -4.81
N ARG A 477 -14.27 13.52 -5.59
CA ARG A 477 -13.16 13.41 -6.57
C ARG A 477 -11.82 13.21 -5.89
N PHE A 478 -11.57 13.92 -4.78
CA PHE A 478 -10.32 13.77 -4.02
C PHE A 478 -10.26 12.39 -3.34
N LEU A 479 -11.36 11.93 -2.74
CA LEU A 479 -11.44 10.60 -2.14
C LEU A 479 -11.23 9.48 -3.19
N TYR A 480 -11.76 9.66 -4.40
CA TYR A 480 -11.53 8.73 -5.49
C TYR A 480 -10.06 8.71 -5.93
N ILE A 481 -9.44 9.90 -6.10
CA ILE A 481 -8.03 10.03 -6.45
C ILE A 481 -7.17 9.30 -5.41
N ASP A 482 -7.40 9.56 -4.12
CA ASP A 482 -6.64 8.92 -3.04
C ASP A 482 -6.89 7.41 -3.00
N GLY A 483 -8.13 6.96 -3.20
CA GLY A 483 -8.48 5.54 -3.31
C GLY A 483 -7.78 4.82 -4.47
N LYS A 484 -7.40 5.54 -5.54
CA LYS A 484 -6.71 5.00 -6.73
C LYS A 484 -5.19 5.20 -6.70
N THR A 485 -4.67 6.10 -5.87
CA THR A 485 -3.24 6.46 -5.85
C THR A 485 -2.63 6.27 -4.47
N TYR A 486 -3.01 7.09 -3.49
CA TYR A 486 -2.41 7.13 -2.16
C TYR A 486 -2.71 5.86 -1.35
N LEU A 487 -3.97 5.41 -1.33
CA LEU A 487 -4.38 4.23 -0.58
C LEU A 487 -3.61 2.96 -1.01
N PRO A 488 -3.59 2.54 -2.30
CA PRO A 488 -2.83 1.37 -2.72
C PRO A 488 -1.33 1.61 -2.80
N GLY A 489 -0.89 2.81 -3.24
CA GLY A 489 0.52 3.11 -3.53
C GLY A 489 1.35 3.40 -2.29
N ASP A 490 0.74 4.00 -1.27
CA ASP A 490 1.41 4.36 -0.01
C ASP A 490 0.88 3.51 1.15
N ILE A 491 -0.36 3.75 1.62
CA ILE A 491 -0.89 3.21 2.87
C ILE A 491 -0.86 1.69 2.89
N LEU A 492 -1.48 1.03 1.91
CA LEU A 492 -1.57 -0.43 1.87
C LEU A 492 -0.23 -1.09 1.54
N THR A 493 0.57 -0.46 0.68
CA THR A 493 1.94 -0.92 0.39
C THR A 493 2.79 -0.90 1.66
N LYS A 494 2.79 0.19 2.41
CA LYS A 494 3.49 0.31 3.69
C LYS A 494 3.05 -0.74 4.70
N VAL A 495 1.73 -0.85 4.91
CA VAL A 495 1.18 -1.80 5.89
C VAL A 495 1.54 -3.23 5.52
N ASP A 496 1.36 -3.65 4.26
CA ASP A 496 1.69 -5.01 3.82
C ASP A 496 3.20 -5.27 3.92
N ARG A 497 4.05 -4.38 3.36
CA ARG A 497 5.49 -4.61 3.32
C ARG A 497 6.11 -4.67 4.72
N MET A 498 5.72 -3.75 5.59
CA MET A 498 6.31 -3.64 6.93
C MET A 498 5.82 -4.72 7.89
N SER A 499 4.55 -5.11 7.80
CA SER A 499 4.05 -6.22 8.60
C SER A 499 4.59 -7.57 8.11
N MET A 500 4.67 -7.77 6.79
CA MET A 500 5.19 -9.01 6.23
C MET A 500 6.71 -9.16 6.38
N ALA A 501 7.45 -8.06 6.48
CA ALA A 501 8.87 -8.10 6.87
C ALA A 501 9.09 -8.81 8.22
N THR A 502 8.06 -8.84 9.06
CA THR A 502 8.06 -9.53 10.36
C THR A 502 7.15 -10.76 10.40
N SER A 503 6.66 -11.24 9.26
CA SER A 503 5.72 -12.36 9.15
C SER A 503 4.43 -12.16 9.97
N LEU A 504 3.89 -10.94 10.00
CA LEU A 504 2.63 -10.58 10.66
C LEU A 504 1.55 -10.31 9.61
N GLU A 505 0.39 -10.96 9.71
CA GLU A 505 -0.77 -10.61 8.88
C GLU A 505 -1.50 -9.40 9.43
N VAL A 506 -1.66 -8.35 8.63
CA VAL A 506 -2.52 -7.22 8.98
C VAL A 506 -3.82 -7.26 8.18
N ARG A 507 -4.95 -7.13 8.90
CA ARG A 507 -6.32 -7.06 8.36
C ARG A 507 -6.89 -5.67 8.57
N VAL A 508 -7.57 -5.15 7.53
CA VAL A 508 -8.09 -3.77 7.50
C VAL A 508 -9.63 -3.77 7.40
N PRO A 509 -10.36 -3.80 8.54
CA PRO A 509 -11.82 -3.87 8.54
C PRO A 509 -12.50 -2.70 7.83
N LEU A 510 -11.96 -1.49 7.95
CA LEU A 510 -12.56 -0.30 7.34
C LEU A 510 -12.54 -0.34 5.81
N LEU A 511 -11.70 -1.18 5.20
CA LEU A 511 -11.63 -1.38 3.75
C LEU A 511 -12.40 -2.62 3.26
N ASP A 512 -13.43 -3.04 3.98
CA ASP A 512 -14.39 -4.02 3.46
C ASP A 512 -15.15 -3.44 2.27
N HIS A 513 -15.29 -4.21 1.18
CA HIS A 513 -15.90 -3.66 -0.04
C HIS A 513 -17.38 -3.30 0.14
N LYS A 514 -18.14 -4.01 0.97
CA LYS A 514 -19.54 -3.64 1.28
C LYS A 514 -19.59 -2.31 2.03
N LEU A 515 -18.63 -2.08 2.94
CA LEU A 515 -18.49 -0.81 3.63
C LEU A 515 -18.09 0.31 2.65
N ILE A 516 -17.16 0.04 1.73
CA ILE A 516 -16.76 1.00 0.68
C ILE A 516 -17.95 1.35 -0.21
N ASP A 517 -18.69 0.34 -0.71
CA ASP A 517 -19.86 0.52 -1.56
C ASP A 517 -20.98 1.33 -0.86
N PHE A 518 -21.06 1.22 0.46
CA PHE A 518 -21.94 2.06 1.27
C PHE A 518 -21.40 3.49 1.40
N VAL A 519 -20.13 3.66 1.83
CA VAL A 519 -19.54 4.98 2.11
C VAL A 519 -19.46 5.86 0.87
N THR A 520 -19.24 5.26 -0.31
CA THR A 520 -19.24 6.01 -1.59
C THR A 520 -20.60 6.59 -1.95
N LYS A 521 -21.70 6.06 -1.37
CA LYS A 521 -23.06 6.59 -1.52
C LYS A 521 -23.44 7.60 -0.43
N VAL A 522 -22.65 7.71 0.64
CA VAL A 522 -22.88 8.70 1.71
C VAL A 522 -22.61 10.11 1.20
N PRO A 523 -23.48 11.09 1.43
CA PRO A 523 -23.25 12.48 1.05
C PRO A 523 -21.95 13.05 1.63
N ALA A 524 -21.25 13.86 0.85
CA ALA A 524 -19.97 14.48 1.24
C ALA A 524 -20.07 15.25 2.58
N SER A 525 -21.22 15.90 2.84
CA SER A 525 -21.48 16.62 4.09
C SER A 525 -21.54 15.75 5.35
N LEU A 526 -21.79 14.44 5.20
CA LEU A 526 -21.75 13.47 6.29
C LEU A 526 -20.37 12.82 6.47
N LYS A 527 -19.44 13.01 5.53
CA LYS A 527 -18.03 12.64 5.64
C LYS A 527 -17.23 13.79 6.25
N LEU A 528 -17.40 15.02 5.72
CA LEU A 528 -16.74 16.25 6.13
C LEU A 528 -17.80 17.35 6.36
N ALA A 529 -18.12 17.65 7.62
CA ALA A 529 -19.11 18.66 8.02
C ALA A 529 -18.39 19.96 8.43
N GLY A 530 -18.32 20.91 7.51
CA GLY A 530 -17.52 22.14 7.73
C GLY A 530 -16.03 21.80 7.86
N THR A 531 -15.47 21.91 9.05
CA THR A 531 -14.09 21.51 9.38
C THR A 531 -14.02 20.19 10.14
N GLU A 532 -15.14 19.58 10.48
CA GLU A 532 -15.20 18.32 11.22
C GLU A 532 -15.02 17.14 10.26
N THR A 533 -13.85 16.51 10.33
CA THR A 533 -13.49 15.31 9.58
C THR A 533 -14.13 14.06 10.20
N LYS A 534 -14.32 12.99 9.39
CA LYS A 534 -14.89 11.70 9.83
C LYS A 534 -16.24 11.84 10.53
N TYR A 535 -17.05 12.80 10.11
CA TYR A 535 -18.27 13.20 10.83
C TYR A 535 -19.18 12.01 11.18
N LEU A 536 -19.53 11.17 10.20
CA LEU A 536 -20.39 10.00 10.40
C LEU A 536 -19.71 8.93 11.27
N LEU A 537 -18.42 8.65 11.03
CA LEU A 537 -17.66 7.66 11.81
C LEU A 537 -17.54 8.08 13.29
N LYS A 538 -17.30 9.35 13.57
CA LYS A 538 -17.30 9.89 14.94
C LYS A 538 -18.64 9.68 15.65
N ARG A 539 -19.75 9.78 14.92
CA ARG A 539 -21.09 9.53 15.48
C ARG A 539 -21.27 8.06 15.88
N VAL A 540 -20.76 7.13 15.07
CA VAL A 540 -20.73 5.70 15.44
C VAL A 540 -19.82 5.46 16.64
N ALA A 541 -18.63 6.08 16.65
CA ALA A 541 -17.62 5.87 17.66
C ALA A 541 -17.96 6.44 19.04
N ARG A 542 -18.90 7.41 19.12
CA ARG A 542 -19.23 8.17 20.36
C ARG A 542 -19.55 7.28 21.56
N ASP A 543 -20.29 6.20 21.34
CA ASP A 543 -20.68 5.28 22.41
C ASP A 543 -19.67 4.16 22.65
N LEU A 544 -18.61 4.10 21.82
CA LEU A 544 -17.62 3.02 21.80
C LEU A 544 -16.31 3.41 22.51
N ILE A 545 -15.81 4.61 22.24
CA ILE A 545 -14.47 5.06 22.64
C ILE A 545 -14.53 6.22 23.65
N PRO A 546 -13.42 6.59 24.32
CA PRO A 546 -13.37 7.77 25.17
C PRO A 546 -13.69 9.07 24.40
N ALA A 547 -14.40 10.02 25.05
CA ALA A 547 -14.76 11.30 24.44
C ALA A 547 -13.51 12.11 24.04
N GLU A 548 -12.46 12.04 24.83
CA GLU A 548 -11.18 12.71 24.59
C GLU A 548 -10.52 12.30 23.27
N ILE A 549 -10.84 11.11 22.75
CA ILE A 549 -10.36 10.63 21.44
C ILE A 549 -11.15 11.29 20.30
N LEU A 550 -12.46 11.51 20.49
CA LEU A 550 -13.33 12.09 19.47
C LEU A 550 -13.02 13.56 19.18
N ASP A 551 -12.66 14.31 20.24
CA ASP A 551 -12.39 15.74 20.18
C ASP A 551 -10.92 16.06 19.85
N ARG A 552 -10.09 15.03 19.77
CA ARG A 552 -8.67 15.16 19.48
C ARG A 552 -8.44 15.66 18.05
N PRO A 553 -7.54 16.66 17.83
CA PRO A 553 -7.06 17.00 16.50
C PRO A 553 -6.43 15.78 15.82
N LYS A 554 -6.64 15.63 14.49
CA LYS A 554 -5.99 14.58 13.72
C LYS A 554 -4.46 14.74 13.83
N GLN A 555 -3.81 13.67 14.26
CA GLN A 555 -2.37 13.51 14.22
C GLN A 555 -2.06 12.31 13.32
N GLY A 556 -1.10 12.48 12.40
CA GLY A 556 -0.61 11.37 11.57
C GLY A 556 0.28 10.45 12.40
N PHE A 557 0.44 9.22 11.95
CA PHE A 557 1.42 8.27 12.49
C PHE A 557 2.83 8.67 12.02
N GLY A 558 3.22 9.90 12.39
CA GLY A 558 4.46 10.55 11.96
C GLY A 558 5.62 10.29 12.91
N ILE A 559 6.81 10.53 12.41
CA ILE A 559 8.06 10.51 13.17
C ILE A 559 8.65 11.93 13.22
N PRO A 560 9.53 12.25 14.17
CA PRO A 560 10.21 13.54 14.23
C PRO A 560 11.31 13.69 13.15
N LEU A 561 10.91 13.54 11.87
CA LEU A 561 11.81 13.45 10.73
C LEU A 561 12.71 14.68 10.60
N GLU A 562 12.15 15.89 10.79
CA GLU A 562 12.92 17.13 10.78
C GLU A 562 14.04 17.12 11.83
N GLN A 563 13.73 16.64 13.05
CA GLN A 563 14.73 16.55 14.12
C GLN A 563 15.78 15.50 13.80
N TRP A 564 15.37 14.35 13.25
CA TRP A 564 16.28 13.28 12.91
C TRP A 564 17.25 13.68 11.80
N ILE A 565 16.77 14.36 10.76
CA ILE A 565 17.62 14.88 9.67
C ILE A 565 18.59 15.95 10.18
N ASN A 566 18.18 16.76 11.14
CA ASN A 566 19.05 17.80 11.72
C ASN A 566 20.04 17.27 12.75
N ARG A 567 19.87 16.05 13.26
CA ARG A 567 20.71 15.44 14.31
C ARG A 567 21.29 14.11 13.87
N GLN A 568 20.54 13.02 13.99
CA GLN A 568 21.02 11.64 13.83
C GLN A 568 21.45 11.31 12.39
N LEU A 569 20.70 11.79 11.40
CA LEU A 569 20.94 11.53 9.97
C LEU A 569 21.75 12.64 9.27
N ARG A 570 22.09 13.70 9.99
CA ARG A 570 22.68 14.90 9.40
C ARG A 570 23.93 14.63 8.57
N ASP A 571 24.90 13.96 9.19
CA ASP A 571 26.18 13.68 8.54
C ASP A 571 26.01 12.61 7.46
N GLN A 572 25.18 11.59 7.70
CA GLN A 572 24.88 10.54 6.72
C GLN A 572 24.24 11.10 5.45
N ILE A 573 23.22 11.94 5.58
CA ILE A 573 22.55 12.57 4.41
C ILE A 573 23.54 13.44 3.64
N ARG A 574 24.28 14.30 4.37
CA ARG A 574 25.28 15.16 3.74
C ARG A 574 26.33 14.35 2.99
N ASP A 575 26.90 13.33 3.62
CA ASP A 575 27.98 12.55 3.05
C ASP A 575 27.49 11.72 1.85
N ILE A 576 26.33 11.05 1.95
CA ILE A 576 25.73 10.29 0.87
C ILE A 576 25.38 11.17 -0.34
N LEU A 577 24.72 12.31 -0.12
CA LEU A 577 24.31 13.21 -1.22
C LEU A 577 25.48 13.94 -1.85
N ASN A 578 26.64 14.04 -1.16
CA ASN A 578 27.86 14.65 -1.69
C ASN A 578 28.82 13.64 -2.34
N GLU A 579 28.58 12.34 -2.25
CA GLU A 579 29.46 11.37 -2.90
C GLU A 579 29.49 11.55 -4.42
N PRO A 580 30.65 11.40 -5.07
CA PRO A 580 30.78 11.53 -6.53
C PRO A 580 29.84 10.63 -7.30
N ARG A 581 29.63 9.37 -6.88
CA ARG A 581 28.72 8.42 -7.53
C ARG A 581 27.26 8.89 -7.48
N THR A 582 26.82 9.47 -6.36
CA THR A 582 25.48 10.02 -6.19
C THR A 582 25.27 11.20 -7.13
N ARG A 583 26.23 12.12 -7.18
CA ARG A 583 26.17 13.30 -8.05
C ARG A 583 26.24 12.95 -9.55
N GLN A 584 26.80 11.80 -9.90
CA GLN A 584 26.92 11.30 -11.30
C GLN A 584 25.67 10.56 -11.78
N ARG A 585 24.62 10.36 -10.97
CA ARG A 585 23.37 9.72 -11.40
C ARG A 585 22.68 10.45 -12.56
N GLY A 586 22.86 11.76 -12.67
CA GLY A 586 22.41 12.56 -13.80
C GLY A 586 20.94 12.97 -13.77
N HIS A 587 20.18 12.62 -12.75
CA HIS A 587 18.73 12.90 -12.66
C HIS A 587 18.41 14.24 -12.00
N VAL A 588 19.23 14.65 -11.02
CA VAL A 588 18.96 15.82 -10.19
C VAL A 588 20.07 16.86 -10.26
N ASN A 589 19.69 18.13 -10.16
CA ASN A 589 20.59 19.27 -10.10
C ASN A 589 21.09 19.46 -8.66
N TYR A 590 22.35 19.19 -8.43
CA TYR A 590 22.95 19.24 -7.09
C TYR A 590 23.12 20.65 -6.54
N ASP A 591 23.15 21.71 -7.37
CA ASP A 591 23.10 23.09 -6.87
C ASP A 591 21.81 23.36 -6.10
N TYR A 592 20.68 22.80 -6.58
CA TYR A 592 19.41 22.88 -5.88
C TYR A 592 19.36 21.97 -4.64
N VAL A 593 19.94 20.77 -4.70
CA VAL A 593 20.07 19.87 -3.54
C VAL A 593 20.88 20.53 -2.44
N ASP A 594 22.02 21.14 -2.76
CA ASP A 594 22.88 21.88 -1.82
C ASP A 594 22.14 23.09 -1.20
N LEU A 595 21.31 23.78 -2.00
CA LEU A 595 20.49 24.89 -1.53
C LEU A 595 19.47 24.40 -0.47
N ILE A 596 18.66 23.37 -0.75
CA ILE A 596 17.64 22.89 0.18
C ILE A 596 18.26 22.26 1.44
N LEU A 597 19.41 21.60 1.31
CA LEU A 597 20.17 21.08 2.44
C LEU A 597 20.64 22.20 3.36
N ASN A 598 21.19 23.29 2.81
CA ASN A 598 21.61 24.47 3.56
C ASN A 598 20.44 25.21 4.21
N GLU A 599 19.30 25.35 3.51
CA GLU A 599 18.10 25.98 4.07
C GLU A 599 17.56 25.19 5.26
N HIS A 600 17.51 23.87 5.14
CA HIS A 600 17.03 22.97 6.19
C HIS A 600 17.93 23.02 7.43
N HIS A 601 19.25 22.84 7.27
CA HIS A 601 20.21 22.85 8.38
C HIS A 601 20.30 24.22 9.10
N LYS A 602 19.98 25.32 8.40
CA LYS A 602 19.93 26.66 9.00
C LYS A 602 18.58 27.00 9.62
N GLY A 603 17.62 26.05 9.61
CA GLY A 603 16.25 26.25 10.11
C GLY A 603 15.46 27.32 9.35
N ARG A 604 15.84 27.63 8.10
CA ARG A 604 15.14 28.62 7.27
C ARG A 604 13.85 28.08 6.69
N ARG A 605 13.86 26.78 6.34
CA ARG A 605 12.73 26.04 5.82
C ARG A 605 12.86 24.56 6.16
N ASP A 606 11.72 23.92 6.38
CA ASP A 606 11.66 22.48 6.49
C ASP A 606 11.66 21.86 5.08
N HIS A 607 12.70 21.08 4.78
CA HIS A 607 12.86 20.26 3.58
C HIS A 607 13.03 18.78 3.93
N SER A 608 12.57 18.37 5.12
CA SER A 608 12.82 17.02 5.65
C SER A 608 12.31 15.93 4.70
N GLN A 609 11.09 16.04 4.19
CA GLN A 609 10.52 15.06 3.24
C GLN A 609 11.32 14.98 1.93
N SER A 610 11.71 16.12 1.38
CA SER A 610 12.51 16.21 0.16
C SER A 610 13.90 15.57 0.33
N LEU A 611 14.59 15.88 1.43
CA LEU A 611 15.91 15.31 1.72
C LEU A 611 15.83 13.81 2.03
N TRP A 612 14.80 13.39 2.73
CA TRP A 612 14.53 11.99 2.99
C TRP A 612 14.30 11.20 1.70
N SER A 613 13.46 11.71 0.79
CA SER A 613 13.22 11.03 -0.49
C SER A 613 14.48 10.90 -1.35
N LEU A 614 15.37 11.91 -1.35
CA LEU A 614 16.66 11.83 -2.04
C LEU A 614 17.60 10.81 -1.41
N LEU A 615 17.65 10.72 -0.07
CA LEU A 615 18.40 9.69 0.63
C LEU A 615 17.90 8.29 0.27
N ILE A 616 16.60 8.05 0.39
CA ILE A 616 15.98 6.76 0.05
C ILE A 616 16.25 6.38 -1.41
N LEU A 617 16.13 7.32 -2.33
CA LEU A 617 16.43 7.10 -3.75
C LEU A 617 17.89 6.62 -3.95
N GLU A 618 18.86 7.32 -3.36
CA GLU A 618 20.26 6.94 -3.52
C GLU A 618 20.57 5.58 -2.88
N LEU A 619 20.04 5.29 -1.70
CA LEU A 619 20.26 4.00 -1.05
C LEU A 619 19.59 2.86 -1.84
N TRP A 620 18.43 3.12 -2.45
CA TRP A 620 17.79 2.17 -3.37
C TRP A 620 18.66 1.93 -4.62
N HIS A 621 19.23 2.96 -5.24
CA HIS A 621 20.18 2.80 -6.35
C HIS A 621 21.34 1.88 -5.97
N ARG A 622 21.92 2.10 -4.79
CA ARG A 622 23.03 1.27 -4.28
C ARG A 622 22.65 -0.19 -4.12
N ARG A 623 21.42 -0.46 -3.71
CA ARG A 623 20.95 -1.82 -3.44
C ARG A 623 20.58 -2.58 -4.71
N TYR A 624 19.90 -1.91 -5.66
CA TYR A 624 19.26 -2.61 -6.78
C TYR A 624 19.90 -2.39 -8.14
N LEU A 625 20.60 -1.28 -8.37
CA LEU A 625 21.17 -0.93 -9.67
C LEU A 625 22.70 -0.96 -9.70
N ASP A 626 23.36 -0.63 -8.61
CA ASP A 626 24.83 -0.67 -8.59
C ASP A 626 25.32 -2.12 -8.54
N PRO A 627 26.37 -2.47 -9.30
CA PRO A 627 26.98 -3.78 -9.20
C PRO A 627 27.58 -3.95 -7.79
N SER A 628 27.04 -4.90 -7.01
CA SER A 628 27.55 -5.19 -5.66
C SER A 628 28.32 -6.50 -5.65
N PRO A 629 29.50 -6.56 -4.99
CA PRO A 629 30.18 -7.81 -4.66
C PRO A 629 29.35 -8.72 -3.73
N ARG A 630 28.34 -8.14 -3.03
CA ARG A 630 27.54 -8.85 -2.03
C ARG A 630 26.42 -9.72 -2.59
N ASN A 631 26.09 -9.64 -3.88
CA ASN A 631 25.05 -10.52 -4.46
C ASN A 631 25.46 -12.00 -4.53
N SER A 632 26.73 -12.33 -4.27
CA SER A 632 27.22 -13.71 -4.16
C SER A 632 27.33 -14.22 -2.71
N GLU A 633 27.45 -13.33 -1.71
CA GLU A 633 27.67 -13.71 -0.31
C GLU A 633 26.41 -13.57 0.58
N ALA A 634 25.43 -12.73 0.20
CA ALA A 634 24.16 -12.59 0.93
C ALA A 634 23.26 -13.85 0.86
N ARG A 635 23.60 -14.82 0.00
CA ARG A 635 22.90 -16.12 -0.06
C ARG A 635 23.15 -17.03 1.15
N GLU A 636 24.14 -16.75 1.98
CA GLU A 636 24.50 -17.58 3.13
C GLU A 636 24.20 -16.96 4.53
N SER A 637 23.91 -15.66 4.62
CA SER A 637 23.86 -14.98 5.92
C SER A 637 22.47 -14.55 6.43
N ASP A 638 21.39 -14.78 5.70
CA ASP A 638 20.01 -14.39 6.10
C ASP A 638 19.34 -15.36 7.10
N ALA A 639 20.12 -16.23 7.73
CA ALA A 639 19.72 -16.94 8.94
C ALA A 639 20.12 -16.11 10.17
N LEU A 640 19.31 -15.10 10.52
CA LEU A 640 19.47 -14.47 11.84
C LEU A 640 19.21 -15.53 12.93
N PRO A 641 20.13 -15.73 13.88
CA PRO A 641 19.88 -16.60 15.00
C PRO A 641 18.77 -15.99 15.87
N VAL A 642 17.69 -16.73 16.04
CA VAL A 642 16.75 -16.52 17.15
C VAL A 642 17.54 -16.78 18.43
N THR A 643 18.05 -15.73 19.04
CA THR A 643 18.50 -15.81 20.42
C THR A 643 17.32 -15.48 21.32
N VAL A 644 17.02 -16.47 22.16
CA VAL A 644 16.03 -16.53 23.26
C VAL A 644 16.10 -15.34 24.20
#